data_2fda696d5a1abad2aa225aa4b238e224
#
_entry.id   2fda696d5a1abad2aa225aa4b238e224
#
_cell.length_a   1.000
_cell.length_b   1.000
_cell.length_c   1.000
_cell.angle_alpha   90.00
_cell.angle_beta   90.00
_cell.angle_gamma   90.00
#
_symmetry.space_group_name_H-M   'P 1'
#
loop_
_entity.id
_entity.type
_entity.pdbx_description
1 polymer ?
#
loop_
_entity_poly.entity_id
_entity_poly.type
_entity_poly.pdbx_seq_one_letter_code
_entity_poly.pdbx_strand_id
1 'polypeptide(L)'
;MQFGPRAASAKDFASALELSSALSASELERIFRASGGRTRIADSLIQARVEAGLPAGDTDPDRTVAMLSTELSPAISDSSRESAALYLLALFSWTPKITSSMVDLVYAAFGAGKVTNDATPDGLTPLLTSAGLLAVAPGDSEVFTVPTFIRILMRRISAVDDGPAKRTPREALSAAIADAVGRQCMDSREGLPGLLDLVLEIRDWKVLERGWARRSVNVFVDVPESIEAFLNVPEAVVAKNPILTLARSAARRIDSTRRMLGTDDPGKLLTATDFDSIVVPELHGRLADPCLPLSGDEMAVLTMLEARHHRLNQNFDAALGVIERGRERMLSLGAGEPGPTLMLQAELNLERGWCLIAVGRFTEAASVLQNVVHFAGIYTPNSSHPLLAGLVVTAMAELGYGHGTEVDSSLELARENARRFGLETLPDEHVALCVELMRSLDRIDLDAAEGILAALDEAKPPQSLGPILDCSRALYYVYRGRASIAAKLVTESPAVQILPTLDNASARFSGIVDVVGFVLAAAGETKALQDISDRMNTSGPGDSIVKARQALVFGQHDRLWAATEQALSSDQGPRLKSCAMALRADILHHEGRADEALETFGHMLDYCAITASMFAAAQLSKSARDALIAASADFSAWEAVARSFDSAEVTAAVLQKRLLELPETSPVTPDFQTDLTAAEQSLLFAIDSSKSIAQIAREFGVVSGTLKNRLSALYRKLGVSSRAEAVAYAHRNQLG
;
A
#
# COMPACT_ATOMS: atom_id res chain seq x y z
N MET A 1 -36.98 16.87 -37.03
CA MET A 1 -35.92 17.24 -37.97
C MET A 1 -36.04 16.41 -39.24
N GLN A 2 -36.27 17.06 -40.36
CA GLN A 2 -36.35 16.34 -41.63
C GLN A 2 -35.09 16.62 -42.45
N PHE A 3 -34.04 15.83 -42.26
CA PHE A 3 -32.84 15.88 -43.12
C PHE A 3 -33.04 15.19 -44.49
N GLY A 4 -34.26 14.85 -44.80
CA GLY A 4 -34.62 14.05 -45.96
C GLY A 4 -34.31 12.56 -45.80
N PRO A 5 -34.85 11.72 -46.68
CA PRO A 5 -34.61 10.27 -46.64
C PRO A 5 -33.14 9.95 -46.89
N ARG A 6 -32.66 8.88 -46.24
CA ARG A 6 -31.31 8.35 -46.45
C ARG A 6 -31.34 7.32 -47.56
N ALA A 7 -30.54 7.54 -48.59
CA ALA A 7 -30.36 6.56 -49.66
C ALA A 7 -29.42 5.41 -49.21
N ALA A 8 -29.71 4.17 -49.55
CA ALA A 8 -28.93 3.00 -49.20
C ALA A 8 -27.62 2.88 -49.97
N SER A 9 -27.57 3.44 -51.19
CA SER A 9 -26.40 3.44 -52.04
C SER A 9 -26.24 4.76 -52.80
N ALA A 10 -25.06 5.02 -53.35
CA ALA A 10 -24.84 6.19 -54.22
C ALA A 10 -25.71 6.15 -55.46
N LYS A 11 -26.12 4.96 -55.94
CA LYS A 11 -27.01 4.82 -57.09
C LYS A 11 -28.46 5.17 -56.72
N ASP A 12 -28.96 4.74 -55.59
CA ASP A 12 -30.29 5.10 -55.10
C ASP A 12 -30.36 6.61 -54.78
N PHE A 13 -29.26 7.15 -54.28
CA PHE A 13 -29.08 8.57 -54.03
C PHE A 13 -29.13 9.42 -55.29
N ALA A 14 -28.49 9.00 -56.38
CA ALA A 14 -28.56 9.66 -57.67
C ALA A 14 -29.98 9.69 -58.23
N SER A 15 -30.69 8.59 -58.07
CA SER A 15 -32.08 8.48 -58.50
C SER A 15 -33.03 9.38 -57.69
N ALA A 16 -32.83 9.50 -56.41
CA ALA A 16 -33.61 10.33 -55.50
C ALA A 16 -33.38 11.85 -55.70
N LEU A 17 -32.21 12.21 -56.22
CA LEU A 17 -31.87 13.63 -56.51
C LEU A 17 -32.17 14.09 -57.94
N GLU A 18 -32.73 13.22 -58.78
CA GLU A 18 -33.01 13.49 -60.19
C GLU A 18 -31.78 14.00 -61.00
N LEU A 19 -30.56 13.76 -60.52
CA LEU A 19 -29.31 14.33 -61.03
C LEU A 19 -28.54 13.39 -61.97
N SER A 20 -29.22 12.52 -62.69
CA SER A 20 -28.57 11.45 -63.44
C SER A 20 -27.69 11.90 -64.64
N SER A 21 -27.60 13.19 -64.95
CA SER A 21 -26.84 13.66 -66.16
C SER A 21 -25.80 14.77 -65.97
N ALA A 22 -25.70 15.34 -64.73
CA ALA A 22 -24.86 16.51 -64.45
C ALA A 22 -23.58 16.29 -63.70
N LEU A 23 -23.43 15.15 -62.97
CA LEU A 23 -22.30 14.84 -62.11
C LEU A 23 -21.58 13.56 -62.54
N SER A 24 -20.25 13.53 -62.45
CA SER A 24 -19.49 12.33 -62.66
C SER A 24 -19.72 11.32 -61.48
N ALA A 25 -19.51 10.04 -61.73
CA ALA A 25 -19.66 9.00 -60.70
C ALA A 25 -18.78 9.25 -59.43
N SER A 26 -17.60 9.83 -59.64
CA SER A 26 -16.69 10.18 -58.51
C SER A 26 -17.17 11.42 -57.74
N GLU A 27 -17.87 12.33 -58.35
CA GLU A 27 -18.46 13.49 -57.71
C GLU A 27 -19.70 13.08 -56.90
N LEU A 28 -20.51 12.22 -57.49
CA LEU A 28 -21.69 11.68 -56.85
C LEU A 28 -21.33 10.88 -55.61
N GLU A 29 -20.29 10.05 -55.66
CA GLU A 29 -19.79 9.28 -54.52
C GLU A 29 -19.26 10.21 -53.43
N ARG A 30 -18.57 11.30 -53.78
CA ARG A 30 -18.09 12.29 -52.79
C ARG A 30 -19.24 13.03 -52.13
N ILE A 31 -20.26 13.45 -52.88
CA ILE A 31 -21.46 14.11 -52.33
C ILE A 31 -22.25 13.13 -51.46
N PHE A 32 -22.38 11.87 -51.90
CA PHE A 32 -23.03 10.83 -51.12
C PHE A 32 -22.32 10.61 -49.74
N ARG A 33 -21.01 10.51 -49.77
CA ARG A 33 -20.23 10.39 -48.51
C ARG A 33 -20.30 11.65 -47.66
N ALA A 34 -20.19 12.82 -48.28
CA ALA A 34 -20.25 14.10 -47.55
C ALA A 34 -21.63 14.35 -46.93
N SER A 35 -22.72 14.01 -47.63
CA SER A 35 -24.10 14.14 -47.13
C SER A 35 -24.54 13.02 -46.21
N GLY A 36 -23.72 11.97 -46.03
CA GLY A 36 -24.15 10.74 -45.33
C GLY A 36 -25.31 10.03 -46.05
N GLY A 37 -25.46 10.23 -47.35
CA GLY A 37 -26.53 9.64 -48.18
C GLY A 37 -27.88 10.35 -48.05
N ARG A 38 -27.92 11.56 -47.51
CA ARG A 38 -29.18 12.31 -47.28
C ARG A 38 -29.42 13.33 -48.41
N THR A 39 -30.58 13.22 -49.04
CA THR A 39 -30.92 14.01 -50.22
C THR A 39 -30.97 15.51 -49.93
N ARG A 40 -31.60 15.96 -48.85
CA ARG A 40 -31.65 17.38 -48.49
C ARG A 40 -30.30 18.02 -48.21
N ILE A 41 -29.40 17.29 -47.55
CA ILE A 41 -28.03 17.76 -47.31
C ILE A 41 -27.26 17.82 -48.64
N ALA A 42 -27.49 16.83 -49.50
CA ALA A 42 -26.86 16.81 -50.82
C ALA A 42 -27.35 17.96 -51.70
N ASP A 43 -28.64 18.23 -51.72
CA ASP A 43 -29.19 19.38 -52.47
C ASP A 43 -28.55 20.69 -52.00
N SER A 44 -28.43 20.87 -50.66
CA SER A 44 -27.78 22.04 -50.10
C SER A 44 -26.30 22.13 -50.47
N LEU A 45 -25.57 21.01 -50.52
CA LEU A 45 -24.16 20.95 -50.94
C LEU A 45 -24.01 21.24 -52.42
N ILE A 46 -24.94 20.78 -53.24
CA ILE A 46 -24.96 21.02 -54.70
C ILE A 46 -25.29 22.48 -55.00
N GLN A 47 -26.27 23.03 -54.31
CA GLN A 47 -26.70 24.41 -54.46
C GLN A 47 -25.61 25.40 -54.04
N ALA A 48 -24.96 25.17 -52.89
CA ALA A 48 -23.81 25.98 -52.46
C ALA A 48 -22.63 25.92 -53.45
N ARG A 49 -22.41 24.81 -54.14
CA ARG A 49 -21.43 24.63 -55.17
C ARG A 49 -21.75 25.49 -56.43
N VAL A 50 -22.98 25.38 -56.88
CA VAL A 50 -23.43 26.12 -58.09
C VAL A 50 -23.30 27.63 -57.87
N GLU A 51 -23.68 28.12 -56.70
CA GLU A 51 -23.60 29.54 -56.37
C GLU A 51 -22.14 30.03 -56.15
N ALA A 52 -21.23 29.16 -55.70
CA ALA A 52 -19.83 29.53 -55.42
C ALA A 52 -18.85 29.21 -56.57
N GLY A 53 -19.29 28.51 -57.60
CA GLY A 53 -18.43 28.06 -58.72
C GLY A 53 -17.34 27.03 -58.30
N LEU A 54 -17.54 26.33 -57.18
CA LEU A 54 -16.56 25.40 -56.62
C LEU A 54 -16.66 23.98 -57.20
N PRO A 55 -15.59 23.23 -57.30
CA PRO A 55 -15.62 21.86 -57.78
C PRO A 55 -16.43 20.95 -56.82
N ALA A 56 -17.06 19.93 -57.40
CA ALA A 56 -17.87 18.98 -56.64
C ALA A 56 -17.09 18.31 -55.52
N GLY A 57 -17.60 18.41 -54.28
CA GLY A 57 -16.99 17.86 -53.08
C GLY A 57 -16.04 18.80 -52.36
N ASP A 58 -15.74 19.97 -52.90
CA ASP A 58 -15.05 21.05 -52.19
C ASP A 58 -16.12 21.99 -51.63
N THR A 59 -16.73 21.58 -50.59
CA THR A 59 -17.69 22.42 -49.86
C THR A 59 -16.92 23.41 -49.02
N ASP A 60 -17.21 24.73 -49.19
CA ASP A 60 -16.83 25.68 -48.14
C ASP A 60 -17.50 25.24 -46.85
N PRO A 61 -16.73 24.71 -45.88
CA PRO A 61 -17.32 24.17 -44.68
C PRO A 61 -18.06 25.22 -43.87
N ASP A 62 -17.63 26.48 -43.91
CA ASP A 62 -18.21 27.56 -43.13
C ASP A 62 -19.60 27.97 -43.66
N ARG A 63 -19.78 27.89 -44.97
CA ARG A 63 -21.05 28.17 -45.63
C ARG A 63 -22.08 27.05 -45.44
N THR A 64 -21.63 25.78 -45.45
CA THR A 64 -22.47 24.61 -45.14
C THR A 64 -22.90 24.62 -43.71
N VAL A 65 -22.01 25.00 -42.77
CA VAL A 65 -22.31 25.20 -41.35
C VAL A 65 -23.27 26.34 -41.13
N ALA A 66 -23.06 27.49 -41.80
CA ALA A 66 -23.96 28.64 -41.71
C ALA A 66 -25.38 28.30 -42.17
N MET A 67 -25.52 27.55 -43.23
CA MET A 67 -26.80 27.15 -43.81
C MET A 67 -27.53 26.13 -42.92
N LEU A 68 -26.83 25.09 -42.47
CA LEU A 68 -27.38 24.10 -41.55
C LEU A 68 -27.62 24.67 -40.13
N SER A 69 -26.81 25.61 -39.66
CA SER A 69 -27.06 26.31 -38.40
C SER A 69 -28.31 27.18 -38.46
N THR A 70 -28.62 27.79 -39.62
CA THR A 70 -29.83 28.56 -39.84
C THR A 70 -31.06 27.65 -39.84
N GLU A 71 -30.98 26.45 -40.38
CA GLU A 71 -32.06 25.45 -40.37
C GLU A 71 -32.22 24.78 -38.96
N LEU A 72 -31.12 24.62 -38.23
CA LEU A 72 -31.11 24.01 -36.90
C LEU A 72 -31.35 25.01 -35.76
N SER A 73 -31.09 26.31 -35.99
CA SER A 73 -31.20 27.37 -34.97
C SER A 73 -32.60 27.48 -34.35
N PRO A 74 -33.71 27.32 -35.10
CA PRO A 74 -35.05 27.31 -34.47
C PRO A 74 -35.26 26.11 -33.51
N ALA A 75 -34.64 24.96 -33.83
CA ALA A 75 -34.77 23.76 -33.01
C ALA A 75 -33.87 23.78 -31.74
N ILE A 76 -32.79 24.60 -31.76
CA ILE A 76 -31.89 24.76 -30.62
C ILE A 76 -32.36 25.81 -29.62
N SER A 77 -33.12 26.82 -30.08
CA SER A 77 -33.60 27.93 -29.27
C SER A 77 -34.81 27.60 -28.40
N ASP A 78 -35.53 26.53 -28.72
CA ASP A 78 -36.67 26.07 -27.93
C ASP A 78 -36.22 25.12 -26.84
N SER A 79 -36.76 25.26 -25.59
CA SER A 79 -36.42 24.40 -24.45
C SER A 79 -36.97 22.95 -24.59
N SER A 80 -36.98 22.46 -25.81
CA SER A 80 -37.58 21.21 -26.23
C SER A 80 -36.60 20.04 -26.16
N ARG A 81 -37.14 18.84 -26.21
CA ARG A 81 -36.43 17.54 -26.35
C ARG A 81 -35.39 17.53 -27.49
N GLU A 82 -35.66 18.34 -28.56
CA GLU A 82 -34.81 18.47 -29.71
C GLU A 82 -33.51 19.23 -29.40
N SER A 83 -33.59 20.25 -28.55
CA SER A 83 -32.45 21.03 -28.10
C SER A 83 -31.47 20.16 -27.29
N ALA A 84 -32.00 19.33 -26.39
CA ALA A 84 -31.19 18.39 -25.60
C ALA A 84 -30.52 17.35 -26.51
N ALA A 85 -31.22 16.80 -27.49
CA ALA A 85 -30.68 15.85 -28.45
C ALA A 85 -29.54 16.42 -29.28
N LEU A 86 -29.67 17.66 -29.76
CA LEU A 86 -28.61 18.33 -30.49
C LEU A 86 -27.40 18.65 -29.64
N TYR A 87 -27.62 19.05 -28.40
CA TYR A 87 -26.54 19.27 -27.47
C TYR A 87 -25.74 17.97 -27.20
N LEU A 88 -26.43 16.86 -26.95
CA LEU A 88 -25.78 15.55 -26.82
C LEU A 88 -25.05 15.15 -28.09
N LEU A 89 -25.62 15.38 -29.24
CA LEU A 89 -24.98 15.09 -30.54
C LEU A 89 -23.70 15.91 -30.71
N ALA A 90 -23.70 17.18 -30.30
CA ALA A 90 -22.50 18.00 -30.31
C ALA A 90 -21.40 17.45 -29.42
N LEU A 91 -21.76 16.97 -28.21
CA LEU A 91 -20.83 16.30 -27.32
C LEU A 91 -20.30 15.01 -27.92
N PHE A 92 -21.17 14.16 -28.45
CA PHE A 92 -20.78 12.89 -29.06
C PHE A 92 -20.05 13.03 -30.41
N SER A 93 -20.07 14.20 -31.01
CA SER A 93 -19.29 14.44 -32.23
C SER A 93 -17.79 14.25 -32.07
N TRP A 94 -17.33 14.25 -30.82
CA TRP A 94 -15.91 14.08 -30.43
C TRP A 94 -15.51 12.63 -30.17
N THR A 95 -16.45 11.70 -30.02
CA THR A 95 -16.17 10.29 -29.78
C THR A 95 -16.39 9.41 -31.03
N PRO A 96 -15.49 8.45 -31.33
CA PRO A 96 -15.65 7.55 -32.47
C PRO A 96 -16.77 6.51 -32.25
N LYS A 97 -17.02 6.12 -30.99
CA LYS A 97 -18.04 5.14 -30.59
C LYS A 97 -18.83 5.65 -29.40
N ILE A 98 -20.11 5.35 -29.35
CA ILE A 98 -21.06 5.78 -28.32
C ILE A 98 -21.81 4.55 -27.86
N THR A 99 -21.87 4.29 -26.55
CA THR A 99 -22.71 3.25 -25.98
C THR A 99 -23.94 3.89 -25.30
N SER A 100 -24.99 3.10 -25.07
CA SER A 100 -26.17 3.57 -24.33
C SER A 100 -25.78 4.12 -22.96
N SER A 101 -24.87 3.44 -22.26
CA SER A 101 -24.35 3.88 -20.95
C SER A 101 -23.60 5.24 -21.03
N MET A 102 -22.91 5.54 -22.12
CA MET A 102 -22.32 6.87 -22.32
C MET A 102 -23.38 7.96 -22.49
N VAL A 103 -24.47 7.65 -23.17
CA VAL A 103 -25.61 8.60 -23.30
C VAL A 103 -26.18 8.90 -21.93
N ASP A 104 -26.41 7.87 -21.13
CA ASP A 104 -26.95 8.00 -19.76
C ASP A 104 -26.01 8.80 -18.84
N LEU A 105 -24.72 8.54 -18.91
CA LEU A 105 -23.69 9.26 -18.14
C LEU A 105 -23.63 10.75 -18.49
N VAL A 106 -23.56 11.05 -19.78
CA VAL A 106 -23.50 12.43 -20.25
C VAL A 106 -24.81 13.15 -19.93
N TYR A 107 -25.95 12.47 -20.07
CA TYR A 107 -27.26 13.00 -19.72
C TYR A 107 -27.38 13.28 -18.22
N ALA A 108 -26.96 12.36 -17.35
CA ALA A 108 -26.96 12.55 -15.92
C ALA A 108 -26.07 13.72 -15.45
N ALA A 109 -24.93 13.92 -16.12
CA ALA A 109 -24.01 15.01 -15.80
C ALA A 109 -24.53 16.39 -16.22
N PHE A 110 -25.35 16.45 -17.30
CA PHE A 110 -25.84 17.70 -17.89
C PHE A 110 -27.33 17.94 -17.68
N GLY A 111 -28.12 16.85 -17.49
CA GLY A 111 -29.58 16.93 -17.45
C GLY A 111 -30.15 17.64 -16.24
N ALA A 112 -29.45 17.64 -15.12
CA ALA A 112 -29.96 18.19 -13.86
C ALA A 112 -30.17 19.72 -13.84
N GLY A 113 -29.71 20.45 -14.85
CA GLY A 113 -29.80 21.93 -14.88
C GLY A 113 -30.43 22.56 -16.12
N LYS A 114 -30.67 21.84 -17.21
CA LYS A 114 -31.08 22.46 -18.50
C LYS A 114 -32.13 21.70 -19.30
N VAL A 115 -32.50 20.49 -18.91
CA VAL A 115 -33.47 19.68 -19.63
C VAL A 115 -34.75 19.59 -18.81
N THR A 116 -35.88 19.86 -19.43
CA THR A 116 -37.18 19.70 -18.79
C THR A 116 -37.38 18.25 -18.35
N ASN A 117 -38.09 18.06 -17.20
CA ASN A 117 -38.32 16.78 -16.52
C ASN A 117 -38.93 15.65 -17.37
N ASP A 118 -39.27 15.89 -18.64
CA ASP A 118 -39.93 14.93 -19.52
C ASP A 118 -39.01 14.20 -20.49
N ALA A 119 -37.71 14.51 -20.54
CA ALA A 119 -36.75 13.84 -21.42
C ALA A 119 -35.96 12.80 -20.63
N THR A 120 -36.41 11.56 -20.67
CA THR A 120 -35.61 10.43 -20.16
C THR A 120 -34.53 10.02 -21.16
N PRO A 121 -33.35 9.52 -20.71
CA PRO A 121 -32.28 9.04 -21.57
C PRO A 121 -32.77 8.05 -22.64
N ASP A 122 -33.64 7.12 -22.25
CA ASP A 122 -34.23 6.09 -23.09
C ASP A 122 -34.96 6.63 -24.34
N GLY A 123 -35.36 7.91 -24.32
CA GLY A 123 -36.04 8.55 -25.44
C GLY A 123 -35.11 9.27 -26.41
N LEU A 124 -33.88 9.60 -26.03
CA LEU A 124 -32.96 10.40 -26.85
C LEU A 124 -32.18 9.55 -27.89
N THR A 125 -31.68 8.40 -27.51
CA THR A 125 -30.98 7.48 -28.43
C THR A 125 -31.89 7.02 -29.58
N PRO A 126 -33.11 6.52 -29.35
CA PRO A 126 -34.06 6.21 -30.43
C PRO A 126 -34.40 7.43 -31.30
N LEU A 127 -34.56 8.60 -30.73
CA LEU A 127 -34.83 9.83 -31.44
C LEU A 127 -33.67 10.18 -32.39
N LEU A 128 -32.44 10.18 -31.91
CA LEU A 128 -31.24 10.44 -32.72
C LEU A 128 -31.01 9.37 -33.78
N THR A 129 -31.27 8.12 -33.45
CA THR A 129 -31.13 6.99 -34.41
C THR A 129 -32.22 7.05 -35.47
N SER A 130 -33.48 7.32 -35.13
CA SER A 130 -34.57 7.46 -36.10
C SER A 130 -34.36 8.69 -36.98
N ALA A 131 -33.80 9.76 -36.47
CA ALA A 131 -33.37 10.92 -37.25
C ALA A 131 -32.12 10.63 -38.10
N GLY A 132 -31.46 9.46 -37.90
CA GLY A 132 -30.23 9.07 -38.60
C GLY A 132 -29.01 9.95 -38.27
N LEU A 133 -29.05 10.57 -37.11
CA LEU A 133 -27.96 11.35 -36.54
C LEU A 133 -26.99 10.47 -35.79
N LEU A 134 -27.46 9.29 -35.33
CA LEU A 134 -26.64 8.18 -34.84
C LEU A 134 -26.86 6.97 -35.75
N ALA A 135 -25.80 6.24 -36.03
CA ALA A 135 -25.84 4.99 -36.77
C ALA A 135 -25.39 3.85 -35.85
N VAL A 136 -26.11 2.74 -35.86
CA VAL A 136 -25.72 1.52 -35.15
C VAL A 136 -24.43 0.98 -35.75
N ALA A 137 -23.46 0.61 -34.94
CA ALA A 137 -22.20 0.06 -35.37
C ALA A 137 -22.40 -1.33 -36.01
N PRO A 138 -21.67 -1.69 -37.07
CA PRO A 138 -21.76 -3.01 -37.66
C PRO A 138 -21.33 -4.08 -36.66
N GLY A 139 -22.26 -5.01 -36.32
CA GLY A 139 -21.99 -6.16 -35.46
C GLY A 139 -22.33 -5.96 -33.98
N ASP A 140 -22.72 -4.76 -33.56
CA ASP A 140 -23.09 -4.49 -32.18
C ASP A 140 -24.30 -3.55 -32.10
N SER A 141 -25.42 -4.02 -31.58
CA SER A 141 -26.68 -3.26 -31.49
C SER A 141 -26.68 -2.18 -30.41
N GLU A 142 -25.73 -2.24 -29.47
CA GLU A 142 -25.63 -1.28 -28.35
C GLU A 142 -24.58 -0.21 -28.57
N VAL A 143 -23.80 -0.31 -29.65
CA VAL A 143 -22.79 0.66 -30.01
C VAL A 143 -23.27 1.53 -31.17
N PHE A 144 -23.17 2.83 -31.01
CA PHE A 144 -23.55 3.84 -31.98
C PHE A 144 -22.33 4.63 -32.46
N THR A 145 -22.43 5.16 -33.68
CA THR A 145 -21.44 6.08 -34.22
C THR A 145 -22.13 7.32 -34.77
N VAL A 146 -21.50 8.49 -34.56
CA VAL A 146 -21.95 9.70 -35.26
C VAL A 146 -21.42 9.67 -36.68
N PRO A 147 -22.27 9.77 -37.73
CA PRO A 147 -21.80 9.81 -39.11
C PRO A 147 -20.74 10.92 -39.32
N THR A 148 -19.70 10.63 -40.07
CA THR A 148 -18.52 11.51 -40.24
C THR A 148 -18.90 12.96 -40.60
N PHE A 149 -19.85 13.13 -41.49
CA PHE A 149 -20.35 14.47 -41.88
C PHE A 149 -20.97 15.19 -40.67
N ILE A 150 -21.86 14.54 -39.93
CA ILE A 150 -22.52 15.11 -38.73
C ILE A 150 -21.47 15.47 -37.70
N ARG A 151 -20.46 14.62 -37.51
CA ARG A 151 -19.35 14.86 -36.60
C ARG A 151 -18.60 16.15 -36.95
N ILE A 152 -18.21 16.33 -38.20
CA ILE A 152 -17.50 17.53 -38.66
C ILE A 152 -18.40 18.78 -38.47
N LEU A 153 -19.65 18.70 -38.84
CA LEU A 153 -20.61 19.78 -38.69
C LEU A 153 -20.78 20.20 -37.23
N MET A 154 -21.01 19.25 -36.33
CA MET A 154 -21.25 19.53 -34.90
C MET A 154 -20.00 20.05 -34.19
N ARG A 155 -18.81 19.56 -34.58
CA ARG A 155 -17.53 20.09 -34.10
C ARG A 155 -17.32 21.56 -34.47
N ARG A 156 -17.78 21.98 -35.60
CA ARG A 156 -17.69 23.38 -36.06
C ARG A 156 -18.73 24.28 -35.38
N ILE A 157 -19.98 23.84 -35.31
CA ILE A 157 -21.04 24.58 -34.62
C ILE A 157 -20.64 24.80 -33.15
N SER A 158 -20.04 23.80 -32.48
CA SER A 158 -19.58 23.92 -31.11
C SER A 158 -18.36 24.82 -30.92
N ALA A 159 -17.59 25.10 -31.97
CA ALA A 159 -16.43 25.98 -31.91
C ALA A 159 -16.79 27.49 -32.06
N VAL A 160 -18.00 27.80 -32.55
CA VAL A 160 -18.44 29.19 -32.86
C VAL A 160 -19.18 29.87 -31.70
N ASP A 161 -19.58 29.15 -30.68
CA ASP A 161 -20.40 29.70 -29.54
C ASP A 161 -19.53 30.23 -28.40
N ASP A 162 -18.62 31.18 -28.70
CA ASP A 162 -17.70 31.84 -27.79
C ASP A 162 -18.34 33.04 -27.07
N GLY A 163 -19.19 32.78 -26.11
CA GLY A 163 -19.55 33.77 -25.11
C GLY A 163 -18.73 33.60 -23.81
N PRO A 164 -18.19 34.64 -23.19
CA PRO A 164 -17.25 34.57 -22.06
C PRO A 164 -17.76 33.98 -20.76
N ALA A 165 -19.01 33.48 -20.73
CA ALA A 165 -19.64 32.95 -19.52
C ALA A 165 -20.19 31.52 -19.64
N LYS A 166 -20.05 30.84 -20.79
CA LYS A 166 -20.56 29.48 -20.98
C LYS A 166 -19.39 28.53 -21.26
N ARG A 167 -19.34 27.42 -20.53
CA ARG A 167 -18.42 26.31 -20.84
C ARG A 167 -18.66 25.87 -22.27
N THR A 168 -17.59 25.74 -23.04
CA THR A 168 -17.68 25.13 -24.40
C THR A 168 -18.20 23.68 -24.27
N PRO A 169 -18.89 23.13 -25.25
CA PRO A 169 -19.31 21.72 -25.25
C PRO A 169 -18.15 20.77 -24.96
N ARG A 170 -16.93 21.12 -25.40
CA ARG A 170 -15.69 20.37 -25.11
C ARG A 170 -15.36 20.36 -23.61
N GLU A 171 -15.37 21.52 -22.94
CA GLU A 171 -15.09 21.63 -21.50
C GLU A 171 -16.18 20.94 -20.67
N ALA A 172 -17.43 21.03 -21.13
CA ALA A 172 -18.53 20.36 -20.50
C ALA A 172 -18.39 18.82 -20.61
N LEU A 173 -18.01 18.31 -21.78
CA LEU A 173 -17.75 16.89 -21.98
C LEU A 173 -16.55 16.41 -21.16
N SER A 174 -15.47 17.18 -21.12
CA SER A 174 -14.31 16.89 -20.27
C SER A 174 -14.70 16.79 -18.80
N ALA A 175 -15.53 17.70 -18.31
CA ALA A 175 -16.01 17.67 -16.93
C ALA A 175 -16.87 16.43 -16.65
N ALA A 176 -17.75 16.06 -17.58
CA ALA A 176 -18.58 14.85 -17.46
C ALA A 176 -17.75 13.57 -17.46
N ILE A 177 -16.73 13.49 -18.32
CA ILE A 177 -15.80 12.34 -18.37
C ILE A 177 -15.02 12.24 -17.06
N ALA A 178 -14.48 13.36 -16.57
CA ALA A 178 -13.74 13.37 -15.32
C ALA A 178 -14.62 12.93 -14.14
N ASP A 179 -15.87 13.34 -14.14
CA ASP A 179 -16.84 12.95 -13.13
C ASP A 179 -17.23 11.46 -13.27
N ALA A 180 -17.40 10.98 -14.50
CA ALA A 180 -17.68 9.57 -14.79
C ALA A 180 -16.52 8.66 -14.37
N VAL A 181 -15.28 8.99 -14.73
CA VAL A 181 -14.08 8.26 -14.30
C VAL A 181 -13.89 8.33 -12.78
N GLY A 182 -14.32 9.41 -12.16
CA GLY A 182 -14.24 9.61 -10.71
C GLY A 182 -15.35 8.93 -9.92
N ARG A 183 -16.52 8.69 -10.50
CA ARG A 183 -17.62 8.02 -9.79
C ARG A 183 -17.41 6.51 -9.78
N GLN A 184 -17.74 5.92 -8.65
CA GLN A 184 -17.70 4.47 -8.47
C GLN A 184 -18.89 3.73 -9.08
N CYS A 185 -19.98 4.46 -9.30
CA CYS A 185 -21.28 3.90 -9.66
C CYS A 185 -21.36 3.53 -11.14
N MET A 186 -20.27 3.07 -11.70
CA MET A 186 -20.32 2.64 -13.07
C MET A 186 -20.67 1.17 -13.08
N ASP A 187 -21.96 0.90 -13.09
CA ASP A 187 -22.51 -0.44 -13.22
C ASP A 187 -22.13 -1.12 -14.55
N SER A 188 -21.59 -0.34 -15.50
CA SER A 188 -21.00 -0.89 -16.72
C SER A 188 -19.67 -0.21 -17.04
N ARG A 189 -18.62 -1.00 -17.19
CA ARG A 189 -17.28 -0.57 -17.68
C ARG A 189 -17.28 -0.23 -19.18
N GLU A 190 -18.36 -0.52 -19.88
CA GLU A 190 -18.45 -0.56 -21.34
C GLU A 190 -18.27 0.78 -22.05
N GLY A 191 -18.54 1.89 -21.38
CA GLY A 191 -18.39 3.23 -21.99
C GLY A 191 -17.04 3.90 -21.78
N LEU A 192 -16.24 3.45 -20.83
CA LEU A 192 -15.01 4.14 -20.40
C LEU A 192 -13.87 4.14 -21.42
N PRO A 193 -13.60 3.05 -22.16
CA PRO A 193 -12.56 3.06 -23.19
C PRO A 193 -12.78 4.16 -24.25
N GLY A 194 -14.02 4.31 -24.73
CA GLY A 194 -14.37 5.35 -25.70
C GLY A 194 -14.24 6.77 -25.14
N LEU A 195 -14.44 6.95 -23.85
CA LEU A 195 -14.22 8.24 -23.19
C LEU A 195 -12.73 8.57 -23.07
N LEU A 196 -11.87 7.59 -22.83
CA LEU A 196 -10.41 7.78 -22.80
C LEU A 196 -9.86 8.10 -24.17
N ASP A 197 -10.31 7.41 -25.22
CA ASP A 197 -9.98 7.74 -26.62
C ASP A 197 -10.31 9.21 -26.94
N LEU A 198 -11.45 9.66 -26.45
CA LEU A 198 -11.84 11.06 -26.59
C LEU A 198 -10.89 12.01 -25.85
N VAL A 199 -10.47 11.69 -24.63
CA VAL A 199 -9.49 12.49 -23.87
C VAL A 199 -8.18 12.63 -24.61
N LEU A 200 -7.69 11.54 -25.22
CA LEU A 200 -6.48 11.56 -26.02
C LEU A 200 -6.64 12.40 -27.29
N GLU A 201 -7.80 12.31 -27.94
CA GLU A 201 -8.11 13.08 -29.15
C GLU A 201 -8.20 14.60 -28.87
N ILE A 202 -8.90 14.99 -27.80
CA ILE A 202 -9.06 16.40 -27.43
C ILE A 202 -7.86 16.97 -26.66
N ARG A 203 -6.94 16.14 -26.22
CA ARG A 203 -5.74 16.49 -25.43
C ARG A 203 -6.09 17.26 -24.15
N ASP A 204 -7.20 16.92 -23.50
CA ASP A 204 -7.58 17.50 -22.23
C ASP A 204 -7.07 16.65 -21.06
N TRP A 205 -5.82 16.87 -20.72
CA TRP A 205 -5.11 16.12 -19.68
C TRP A 205 -5.66 16.32 -18.26
N LYS A 206 -6.46 17.38 -18.05
CA LYS A 206 -7.14 17.61 -16.76
C LYS A 206 -8.14 16.52 -16.43
N VAL A 207 -8.69 15.85 -17.43
CA VAL A 207 -9.57 14.69 -17.21
C VAL A 207 -8.81 13.54 -16.57
N LEU A 208 -7.62 13.22 -17.10
CA LEU A 208 -6.76 12.17 -16.53
C LEU A 208 -6.28 12.53 -15.13
N GLU A 209 -5.89 13.80 -14.91
CA GLU A 209 -5.51 14.32 -13.60
C GLU A 209 -6.64 14.10 -12.55
N ARG A 210 -7.86 14.53 -12.88
CA ARG A 210 -9.01 14.36 -11.98
C ARG A 210 -9.41 12.89 -11.79
N GLY A 211 -9.32 12.10 -12.87
CA GLY A 211 -9.56 10.66 -12.79
C GLY A 211 -8.61 9.98 -11.82
N TRP A 212 -7.32 10.30 -11.94
CA TRP A 212 -6.30 9.81 -11.01
C TRP A 212 -6.55 10.29 -9.58
N ALA A 213 -6.77 11.58 -9.36
CA ALA A 213 -7.01 12.14 -8.02
C ALA A 213 -8.18 11.48 -7.29
N ARG A 214 -9.17 10.98 -8.03
CA ARG A 214 -10.36 10.31 -7.45
C ARG A 214 -10.22 8.79 -7.29
N ARG A 215 -9.36 8.14 -8.07
CA ARG A 215 -9.28 6.67 -8.16
C ARG A 215 -7.90 6.12 -7.84
N SER A 216 -6.85 6.93 -7.92
CA SER A 216 -5.47 6.49 -7.79
C SER A 216 -5.17 5.29 -8.71
N VAL A 217 -4.41 4.32 -8.26
CA VAL A 217 -4.05 3.10 -9.04
C VAL A 217 -5.24 2.24 -9.44
N ASN A 218 -6.39 2.39 -8.78
CA ASN A 218 -7.59 1.64 -9.13
C ASN A 218 -8.12 1.97 -10.52
N VAL A 219 -7.77 3.14 -11.07
CA VAL A 219 -8.12 3.50 -12.46
C VAL A 219 -7.61 2.46 -13.46
N PHE A 220 -6.50 1.79 -13.17
CA PHE A 220 -5.93 0.76 -14.05
C PHE A 220 -6.69 -0.56 -14.03
N VAL A 221 -7.40 -0.85 -12.91
CA VAL A 221 -8.27 -2.02 -12.79
C VAL A 221 -9.62 -1.75 -13.43
N ASP A 222 -10.16 -0.56 -13.14
CA ASP A 222 -11.49 -0.19 -13.64
C ASP A 222 -11.48 0.09 -15.15
N VAL A 223 -10.36 0.64 -15.63
CA VAL A 223 -10.18 1.05 -17.04
C VAL A 223 -8.75 0.70 -17.46
N PRO A 224 -8.47 -0.55 -17.85
CA PRO A 224 -7.13 -1.01 -18.22
C PRO A 224 -6.49 -0.18 -19.37
N GLU A 225 -7.30 0.34 -20.27
CA GLU A 225 -6.88 1.19 -21.39
C GLU A 225 -6.31 2.54 -20.91
N SER A 226 -6.59 2.92 -19.65
CA SER A 226 -6.05 4.14 -19.05
C SER A 226 -4.52 4.09 -18.91
N ILE A 227 -3.93 2.89 -18.81
CA ILE A 227 -2.47 2.71 -18.75
C ILE A 227 -1.83 3.38 -19.98
N GLU A 228 -2.32 3.06 -21.17
CA GLU A 228 -1.82 3.64 -22.41
C GLU A 228 -2.11 5.14 -22.48
N ALA A 229 -3.27 5.58 -22.03
CA ALA A 229 -3.63 7.00 -21.98
C ALA A 229 -2.63 7.80 -21.14
N PHE A 230 -2.26 7.33 -19.93
CA PHE A 230 -1.26 8.00 -19.08
C PHE A 230 0.16 7.95 -19.67
N LEU A 231 0.53 6.85 -20.33
CA LEU A 231 1.83 6.74 -21.00
C LEU A 231 1.98 7.73 -22.16
N ASN A 232 0.88 8.05 -22.85
CA ASN A 232 0.85 8.96 -24.00
C ASN A 232 0.74 10.45 -23.63
N VAL A 233 0.64 10.81 -22.34
CA VAL A 233 0.66 12.22 -21.91
C VAL A 233 2.00 12.85 -22.29
N PRO A 234 2.02 14.02 -23.01
CA PRO A 234 3.26 14.66 -23.42
C PRO A 234 4.15 15.04 -22.24
N GLU A 235 5.47 14.88 -22.40
CA GLU A 235 6.47 15.18 -21.36
C GLU A 235 6.35 16.61 -20.80
N ALA A 236 6.13 17.59 -21.68
CA ALA A 236 5.98 18.99 -21.29
C ALA A 236 4.75 19.27 -20.40
N VAL A 237 3.72 18.41 -20.46
CA VAL A 237 2.54 18.48 -19.59
C VAL A 237 2.83 17.81 -18.28
N VAL A 238 3.39 16.61 -18.32
CA VAL A 238 3.71 15.82 -17.12
C VAL A 238 4.69 16.57 -16.22
N ALA A 239 5.77 17.14 -16.77
CA ALA A 239 6.79 17.85 -15.98
C ALA A 239 6.24 19.03 -15.16
N LYS A 240 5.08 19.56 -15.52
CA LYS A 240 4.42 20.68 -14.81
C LYS A 240 3.36 20.23 -13.80
N ASN A 241 2.90 18.99 -13.89
CA ASN A 241 1.77 18.49 -13.09
C ASN A 241 2.20 17.31 -12.22
N PRO A 242 2.27 17.47 -10.89
CA PRO A 242 2.68 16.40 -9.97
C PRO A 242 1.79 15.16 -10.04
N ILE A 243 0.49 15.33 -10.21
CA ILE A 243 -0.49 14.22 -10.24
C ILE A 243 -0.25 13.37 -11.49
N LEU A 244 -0.12 14.02 -12.67
CA LEU A 244 0.17 13.28 -13.91
C LEU A 244 1.57 12.66 -13.92
N THR A 245 2.53 13.26 -13.22
CA THR A 245 3.87 12.68 -13.06
C THR A 245 3.81 11.38 -12.26
N LEU A 246 3.10 11.36 -11.12
CA LEU A 246 2.87 10.16 -10.33
C LEU A 246 2.09 9.11 -11.13
N ALA A 247 0.97 9.50 -11.74
CA ALA A 247 0.11 8.62 -12.51
C ALA A 247 0.87 7.92 -13.66
N ARG A 248 1.68 8.67 -14.42
CA ARG A 248 2.51 8.10 -15.48
C ARG A 248 3.61 7.19 -14.94
N SER A 249 4.18 7.50 -13.77
CA SER A 249 5.17 6.65 -13.14
C SER A 249 4.54 5.32 -12.70
N ALA A 250 3.33 5.36 -12.17
CA ALA A 250 2.54 4.16 -11.85
C ALA A 250 2.16 3.38 -13.12
N ALA A 251 1.74 4.05 -14.21
CA ALA A 251 1.45 3.41 -15.48
C ALA A 251 2.68 2.70 -16.08
N ARG A 252 3.87 3.30 -15.99
CA ARG A 252 5.12 2.66 -16.41
C ARG A 252 5.45 1.43 -15.58
N ARG A 253 5.20 1.48 -14.28
CA ARG A 253 5.46 0.38 -13.37
C ARG A 253 4.54 -0.80 -13.69
N ILE A 254 3.23 -0.57 -13.80
CA ILE A 254 2.27 -1.64 -14.13
C ILE A 254 2.51 -2.21 -15.53
N ASP A 255 2.86 -1.40 -16.53
CA ASP A 255 3.22 -1.86 -17.86
C ASP A 255 4.51 -2.74 -17.85
N SER A 256 5.47 -2.40 -17.01
CA SER A 256 6.65 -3.25 -16.77
C SER A 256 6.26 -4.58 -16.13
N THR A 257 5.40 -4.58 -15.12
CA THR A 257 4.87 -5.81 -14.48
C THR A 257 4.08 -6.65 -15.48
N ARG A 258 3.25 -6.01 -16.32
CA ARG A 258 2.50 -6.65 -17.41
C ARG A 258 3.41 -7.42 -18.37
N ARG A 259 4.50 -6.81 -18.82
CA ARG A 259 5.49 -7.47 -19.69
C ARG A 259 6.22 -8.61 -18.99
N MET A 260 6.53 -8.46 -17.71
CA MET A 260 7.24 -9.48 -16.93
C MET A 260 6.37 -10.71 -16.70
N LEU A 261 5.10 -10.53 -16.36
CA LEU A 261 4.16 -11.62 -16.06
C LEU A 261 3.47 -12.20 -17.30
N GLY A 262 3.50 -11.48 -18.44
CA GLY A 262 2.82 -11.89 -19.66
C GLY A 262 1.29 -12.01 -19.51
N THR A 263 0.69 -11.18 -18.65
CA THR A 263 -0.76 -11.17 -18.39
C THR A 263 -1.35 -9.80 -18.57
N ASP A 264 -2.61 -9.75 -19.01
CA ASP A 264 -3.43 -8.54 -19.09
C ASP A 264 -4.52 -8.49 -18.00
N ASP A 265 -4.51 -9.43 -17.05
CA ASP A 265 -5.44 -9.46 -15.94
C ASP A 265 -5.17 -8.29 -14.99
N PRO A 266 -6.10 -7.29 -14.91
CA PRO A 266 -5.87 -6.09 -14.12
C PRO A 266 -5.70 -6.38 -12.63
N GLY A 267 -6.40 -7.39 -12.10
CA GLY A 267 -6.30 -7.81 -10.69
C GLY A 267 -4.90 -8.32 -10.36
N LYS A 268 -4.37 -9.22 -11.20
CA LYS A 268 -3.00 -9.75 -11.05
C LYS A 268 -1.95 -8.66 -11.20
N LEU A 269 -2.15 -7.72 -12.12
CA LEU A 269 -1.24 -6.60 -12.31
C LEU A 269 -1.24 -5.66 -11.11
N LEU A 270 -2.42 -5.35 -10.54
CA LEU A 270 -2.52 -4.48 -9.37
C LEU A 270 -1.79 -5.09 -8.16
N THR A 271 -2.00 -6.39 -7.90
CA THR A 271 -1.42 -7.08 -6.74
C THR A 271 0.07 -7.35 -6.88
N ALA A 272 0.56 -7.57 -8.11
CA ALA A 272 1.98 -7.84 -8.38
C ALA A 272 2.82 -6.57 -8.57
N THR A 273 2.19 -5.39 -8.67
CA THR A 273 2.93 -4.14 -8.91
C THR A 273 3.25 -3.44 -7.60
N ASP A 274 4.52 -3.25 -7.32
CA ASP A 274 4.99 -2.46 -6.18
C ASP A 274 4.84 -0.96 -6.46
N PHE A 275 3.71 -0.38 -6.06
CA PHE A 275 3.44 1.05 -6.16
C PHE A 275 4.13 1.85 -5.06
N ASP A 276 4.43 1.24 -3.94
CA ASP A 276 5.05 1.87 -2.77
C ASP A 276 6.51 2.26 -3.00
N SER A 277 7.17 1.63 -3.97
CA SER A 277 8.54 1.99 -4.35
C SER A 277 8.62 3.13 -5.38
N ILE A 278 7.48 3.71 -5.79
CA ILE A 278 7.49 4.81 -6.75
C ILE A 278 8.02 6.07 -6.07
N VAL A 279 9.17 6.53 -6.54
CA VAL A 279 9.80 7.79 -6.15
C VAL A 279 9.98 8.63 -7.42
N VAL A 280 9.69 9.92 -7.30
CA VAL A 280 9.80 10.88 -8.40
C VAL A 280 10.77 12.00 -7.99
N PRO A 281 12.09 11.82 -8.19
CA PRO A 281 13.11 12.76 -7.73
C PRO A 281 12.90 14.19 -8.23
N GLU A 282 12.33 14.37 -9.42
CA GLU A 282 12.10 15.67 -10.05
C GLU A 282 11.07 16.54 -9.31
N LEU A 283 10.28 15.92 -8.42
CA LEU A 283 9.28 16.59 -7.61
C LEU A 283 9.76 16.94 -6.21
N HIS A 284 10.93 16.45 -5.79
CA HIS A 284 11.46 16.69 -4.45
C HIS A 284 11.72 18.18 -4.22
N GLY A 285 11.39 18.65 -3.02
CA GLY A 285 11.58 20.02 -2.60
C GLY A 285 10.55 21.02 -3.16
N ARG A 286 9.68 20.62 -4.09
CA ARG A 286 8.64 21.51 -4.64
C ARG A 286 7.63 21.95 -3.59
N LEU A 287 7.37 21.12 -2.60
CA LEU A 287 6.49 21.44 -1.48
C LEU A 287 7.05 22.56 -0.60
N ALA A 288 8.38 22.72 -0.56
CA ALA A 288 9.04 23.76 0.24
C ALA A 288 8.88 25.18 -0.33
N ASP A 289 8.52 25.32 -1.61
CA ASP A 289 8.28 26.64 -2.22
C ASP A 289 6.89 27.17 -1.81
N PRO A 290 6.81 28.20 -0.95
CA PRO A 290 5.54 28.77 -0.50
C PRO A 290 4.83 29.55 -1.60
N CYS A 291 5.55 29.98 -2.63
CA CYS A 291 5.01 30.79 -3.72
C CYS A 291 4.40 29.95 -4.84
N LEU A 292 4.59 28.63 -4.83
CA LEU A 292 4.03 27.75 -5.84
C LEU A 292 2.51 27.60 -5.60
N PRO A 293 1.65 28.04 -6.54
CA PRO A 293 0.20 27.87 -6.41
C PRO A 293 -0.11 26.40 -6.67
N LEU A 294 -0.40 25.66 -5.61
CA LEU A 294 -0.74 24.24 -5.63
C LEU A 294 -2.19 24.03 -5.23
N SER A 295 -2.92 23.20 -5.94
CA SER A 295 -4.22 22.68 -5.52
C SER A 295 -4.07 21.75 -4.30
N GLY A 296 -5.17 21.46 -3.59
CA GLY A 296 -5.16 20.49 -2.50
C GLY A 296 -4.65 19.11 -2.93
N ASP A 297 -5.06 18.66 -4.11
CA ASP A 297 -4.63 17.38 -4.69
C ASP A 297 -3.12 17.35 -5.00
N GLU A 298 -2.58 18.42 -5.60
CA GLU A 298 -1.14 18.52 -5.88
C GLU A 298 -0.31 18.57 -4.60
N MET A 299 -0.77 19.27 -3.56
CA MET A 299 -0.12 19.29 -2.25
C MET A 299 -0.11 17.91 -1.60
N ALA A 300 -1.21 17.18 -1.66
CA ALA A 300 -1.28 15.81 -1.12
C ALA A 300 -0.29 14.88 -1.83
N VAL A 301 -0.24 14.90 -3.17
CA VAL A 301 0.69 14.09 -3.96
C VAL A 301 2.15 14.44 -3.66
N LEU A 302 2.49 15.72 -3.62
CA LEU A 302 3.88 16.15 -3.31
C LEU A 302 4.27 15.75 -1.88
N THR A 303 3.37 15.92 -0.91
CA THR A 303 3.59 15.53 0.49
C THR A 303 3.83 14.02 0.59
N MET A 304 3.00 13.23 -0.06
CA MET A 304 3.12 11.77 -0.08
C MET A 304 4.43 11.30 -0.71
N LEU A 305 4.80 11.84 -1.88
CA LEU A 305 6.03 11.45 -2.59
C LEU A 305 7.30 11.83 -1.81
N GLU A 306 7.33 13.02 -1.19
CA GLU A 306 8.47 13.47 -0.39
C GLU A 306 8.57 12.65 0.92
N ALA A 307 7.44 12.37 1.57
CA ALA A 307 7.39 11.49 2.74
C ALA A 307 7.87 10.06 2.39
N ARG A 308 7.38 9.50 1.29
CA ARG A 308 7.79 8.18 0.78
C ARG A 308 9.28 8.12 0.48
N HIS A 309 9.83 9.16 -0.14
CA HIS A 309 11.27 9.25 -0.36
C HIS A 309 12.06 9.16 0.96
N HIS A 310 11.65 9.91 1.97
CA HIS A 310 12.29 9.85 3.29
C HIS A 310 12.09 8.48 3.94
N ARG A 311 10.90 7.88 3.88
CA ARG A 311 10.62 6.54 4.42
C ARG A 311 11.49 5.46 3.78
N LEU A 312 11.61 5.45 2.46
CA LEU A 312 12.44 4.48 1.74
C LEU A 312 13.94 4.65 2.05
N ASN A 313 14.37 5.88 2.40
CA ASN A 313 15.71 6.15 2.92
C ASN A 313 15.81 6.00 4.45
N GLN A 314 14.79 5.41 5.09
CA GLN A 314 14.72 5.14 6.54
C GLN A 314 14.82 6.38 7.43
N ASN A 315 14.51 7.54 6.89
CA ASN A 315 14.45 8.81 7.61
C ASN A 315 12.98 9.12 8.01
N PHE A 316 12.45 8.36 8.94
CA PHE A 316 11.03 8.36 9.30
C PHE A 316 10.59 9.65 9.99
N ASP A 317 11.44 10.25 10.82
CA ASP A 317 11.13 11.53 11.49
C ASP A 317 11.02 12.67 10.46
N ALA A 318 11.87 12.69 9.46
CA ALA A 318 11.77 13.63 8.35
C ALA A 318 10.50 13.38 7.53
N ALA A 319 10.14 12.11 7.28
CA ALA A 319 8.91 11.75 6.59
C ALA A 319 7.66 12.26 7.33
N LEU A 320 7.57 12.01 8.64
CA LEU A 320 6.49 12.52 9.47
C LEU A 320 6.46 14.06 9.50
N GLY A 321 7.62 14.70 9.61
CA GLY A 321 7.72 16.15 9.55
C GLY A 321 7.24 16.74 8.21
N VAL A 322 7.51 16.08 7.09
CA VAL A 322 6.96 16.45 5.77
C VAL A 322 5.43 16.32 5.77
N ILE A 323 4.90 15.21 6.28
CA ILE A 323 3.45 14.98 6.33
C ILE A 323 2.75 16.06 7.15
N GLU A 324 3.26 16.40 8.33
CA GLU A 324 2.63 17.42 9.16
C GLU A 324 2.67 18.81 8.51
N ARG A 325 3.81 19.22 7.94
CA ARG A 325 3.89 20.48 7.17
C ARG A 325 2.95 20.51 5.97
N GLY A 326 2.85 19.41 5.24
CA GLY A 326 1.91 19.28 4.12
C GLY A 326 0.47 19.42 4.57
N ARG A 327 0.10 18.80 5.68
CA ARG A 327 -1.24 18.91 6.28
C ARG A 327 -1.56 20.33 6.75
N GLU A 328 -0.65 20.99 7.44
CA GLU A 328 -0.79 22.39 7.84
C GLU A 328 -1.03 23.30 6.63
N ARG A 329 -0.26 23.08 5.55
CA ARG A 329 -0.42 23.85 4.32
C ARG A 329 -1.77 23.60 3.64
N MET A 330 -2.24 22.34 3.59
CA MET A 330 -3.57 22.00 3.07
C MET A 330 -4.70 22.61 3.91
N LEU A 331 -4.55 22.68 5.23
CA LEU A 331 -5.51 23.34 6.12
C LEU A 331 -5.51 24.86 5.97
N SER A 332 -4.44 25.47 5.47
CA SER A 332 -4.32 26.91 5.21
C SER A 332 -4.90 27.34 3.87
N LEU A 333 -5.45 26.43 3.06
CA LEU A 333 -6.15 26.76 1.81
C LEU A 333 -7.29 27.74 2.08
N GLY A 334 -7.47 28.70 1.19
CA GLY A 334 -8.48 29.74 1.31
C GLY A 334 -9.91 29.19 1.30
N ALA A 335 -10.83 29.93 1.90
CA ALA A 335 -12.25 29.60 1.87
C ALA A 335 -12.76 29.65 0.40
N GLY A 336 -12.93 28.50 -0.21
CA GLY A 336 -13.36 28.34 -1.62
C GLY A 336 -12.40 27.51 -2.48
N GLU A 337 -11.19 27.25 -1.99
CA GLU A 337 -10.30 26.30 -2.64
C GLU A 337 -10.62 24.87 -2.14
N PRO A 338 -10.83 23.91 -3.05
CA PRO A 338 -11.11 22.54 -2.64
C PRO A 338 -9.87 21.93 -1.98
N GLY A 339 -10.05 21.29 -0.83
CA GLY A 339 -9.05 20.43 -0.22
C GLY A 339 -8.74 19.22 -1.11
N PRO A 340 -7.78 18.37 -0.71
CA PRO A 340 -7.46 17.17 -1.46
C PRO A 340 -8.65 16.21 -1.52
N THR A 341 -8.77 15.48 -2.61
CA THR A 341 -9.77 14.42 -2.77
C THR A 341 -9.63 13.37 -1.68
N LEU A 342 -10.73 12.73 -1.29
CA LEU A 342 -10.73 11.72 -0.24
C LEU A 342 -9.80 10.54 -0.55
N MET A 343 -9.66 10.20 -1.83
CA MET A 343 -8.72 9.15 -2.27
C MET A 343 -7.27 9.53 -1.95
N LEU A 344 -6.84 10.73 -2.33
CA LEU A 344 -5.47 11.19 -2.05
C LEU A 344 -5.23 11.42 -0.55
N GLN A 345 -6.28 11.79 0.21
CA GLN A 345 -6.20 11.81 1.68
C GLN A 345 -5.99 10.40 2.25
N ALA A 346 -6.69 9.40 1.73
CA ALA A 346 -6.52 8.01 2.16
C ALA A 346 -5.09 7.50 1.85
N GLU A 347 -4.58 7.75 0.65
CA GLU A 347 -3.20 7.40 0.26
C GLU A 347 -2.15 8.10 1.15
N LEU A 348 -2.34 9.39 1.42
CA LEU A 348 -1.45 10.14 2.32
C LEU A 348 -1.50 9.61 3.77
N ASN A 349 -2.67 9.24 4.26
CA ASN A 349 -2.83 8.64 5.57
C ASN A 349 -2.25 7.22 5.63
N LEU A 350 -2.31 6.46 4.55
CA LEU A 350 -1.63 5.16 4.44
C LEU A 350 -0.11 5.34 4.56
N GLU A 351 0.47 6.29 3.84
CA GLU A 351 1.90 6.64 3.94
C GLU A 351 2.27 7.08 5.38
N ARG A 352 1.40 7.88 6.02
CA ARG A 352 1.56 8.27 7.43
C ARG A 352 1.53 7.07 8.36
N GLY A 353 0.61 6.13 8.14
CA GLY A 353 0.50 4.89 8.90
C GLY A 353 1.80 4.08 8.85
N TRP A 354 2.36 3.90 7.67
CA TRP A 354 3.67 3.26 7.48
C TRP A 354 4.79 3.93 8.26
N CYS A 355 4.88 5.27 8.21
CA CYS A 355 5.89 6.01 8.95
C CYS A 355 5.71 5.87 10.46
N LEU A 356 4.47 5.90 10.96
CA LEU A 356 4.15 5.74 12.37
C LEU A 356 4.48 4.34 12.89
N ILE A 357 4.20 3.28 12.11
CA ILE A 357 4.61 1.90 12.42
C ILE A 357 6.13 1.82 12.53
N ALA A 358 6.83 2.41 11.58
CA ALA A 358 8.28 2.38 11.54
C ALA A 358 8.92 3.07 12.76
N VAL A 359 8.29 4.09 13.32
CA VAL A 359 8.77 4.74 14.55
C VAL A 359 8.16 4.16 15.84
N GLY A 360 7.38 3.07 15.75
CA GLY A 360 6.78 2.40 16.91
C GLY A 360 5.58 3.12 17.54
N ARG A 361 5.01 4.12 16.88
CA ARG A 361 3.79 4.83 17.31
C ARG A 361 2.54 4.06 16.87
N PHE A 362 2.40 2.82 17.30
CA PHE A 362 1.43 1.86 16.80
C PHE A 362 -0.02 2.29 17.03
N THR A 363 -0.35 2.86 18.21
CA THR A 363 -1.71 3.33 18.51
C THR A 363 -2.16 4.47 17.60
N GLU A 364 -1.25 5.40 17.29
CA GLU A 364 -1.54 6.47 16.35
C GLU A 364 -1.63 5.92 14.92
N ALA A 365 -0.77 4.97 14.56
CA ALA A 365 -0.83 4.29 13.26
C ALA A 365 -2.18 3.62 13.07
N ALA A 366 -2.62 2.80 14.03
CA ALA A 366 -3.93 2.14 13.99
C ALA A 366 -5.08 3.14 13.83
N SER A 367 -5.07 4.24 14.60
CA SER A 367 -6.10 5.29 14.50
C SER A 367 -6.14 5.96 13.13
N VAL A 368 -4.98 6.27 12.54
CA VAL A 368 -4.89 6.88 11.21
C VAL A 368 -5.36 5.90 10.14
N LEU A 369 -4.97 4.63 10.25
CA LEU A 369 -5.31 3.58 9.28
C LEU A 369 -6.79 3.17 9.36
N GLN A 370 -7.40 3.16 10.53
CA GLN A 370 -8.85 2.98 10.67
C GLN A 370 -9.63 4.05 9.91
N ASN A 371 -9.15 5.31 9.89
CA ASN A 371 -9.74 6.34 9.05
C ASN A 371 -9.59 6.03 7.56
N VAL A 372 -8.45 5.47 7.12
CA VAL A 372 -8.27 5.02 5.73
C VAL A 372 -9.30 3.97 5.36
N VAL A 373 -9.45 2.93 6.20
CA VAL A 373 -10.41 1.84 6.00
C VAL A 373 -11.85 2.37 5.96
N HIS A 374 -12.20 3.26 6.89
CA HIS A 374 -13.53 3.85 6.97
C HIS A 374 -13.87 4.69 5.72
N PHE A 375 -12.98 5.61 5.32
CA PHE A 375 -13.18 6.43 4.13
C PHE A 375 -13.19 5.62 2.85
N ALA A 376 -12.25 4.70 2.69
CA ALA A 376 -12.21 3.83 1.52
C ALA A 376 -13.48 2.95 1.42
N GLY A 377 -13.99 2.43 2.54
CA GLY A 377 -15.20 1.62 2.57
C GLY A 377 -16.48 2.38 2.18
N ILE A 378 -16.59 3.66 2.56
CA ILE A 378 -17.79 4.47 2.28
C ILE A 378 -17.75 5.10 0.89
N TYR A 379 -16.63 5.71 0.54
CA TYR A 379 -16.54 6.59 -0.64
C TYR A 379 -15.99 5.90 -1.88
N THR A 380 -15.40 4.73 -1.72
CA THR A 380 -14.84 3.95 -2.83
C THR A 380 -15.24 2.46 -2.75
N PRO A 381 -16.54 2.11 -2.70
CA PRO A 381 -16.98 0.72 -2.51
C PRO A 381 -16.46 -0.24 -3.60
N ASN A 382 -16.06 0.28 -4.76
CA ASN A 382 -15.46 -0.49 -5.85
C ASN A 382 -13.94 -0.27 -5.98
N SER A 383 -13.33 0.47 -5.06
CA SER A 383 -11.90 0.75 -5.05
C SER A 383 -11.21 -0.19 -4.07
N SER A 384 -10.39 -1.07 -4.60
CA SER A 384 -9.78 -2.13 -3.82
C SER A 384 -8.52 -1.69 -3.07
N HIS A 385 -7.65 -0.87 -3.72
CA HIS A 385 -6.28 -0.68 -3.23
C HIS A 385 -6.18 -0.03 -1.83
N PRO A 386 -6.64 1.19 -1.56
CA PRO A 386 -6.42 1.80 -0.24
C PRO A 386 -7.21 1.11 0.88
N LEU A 387 -8.35 0.48 0.56
CA LEU A 387 -9.09 -0.31 1.54
C LEU A 387 -8.30 -1.55 1.97
N LEU A 388 -7.85 -2.34 1.00
CA LEU A 388 -7.15 -3.59 1.26
C LEU A 388 -5.76 -3.32 1.86
N ALA A 389 -4.99 -2.39 1.31
CA ALA A 389 -3.72 -1.96 1.87
C ALA A 389 -3.89 -1.40 3.29
N GLY A 390 -4.91 -0.56 3.52
CA GLY A 390 -5.24 -0.02 4.83
C GLY A 390 -5.51 -1.12 5.86
N LEU A 391 -6.28 -2.15 5.52
CA LEU A 391 -6.55 -3.29 6.39
C LEU A 391 -5.30 -4.09 6.71
N VAL A 392 -4.46 -4.38 5.71
CA VAL A 392 -3.20 -5.13 5.90
C VAL A 392 -2.21 -4.34 6.77
N VAL A 393 -2.07 -3.05 6.52
CA VAL A 393 -1.16 -2.20 7.31
C VAL A 393 -1.72 -1.96 8.71
N THR A 394 -3.05 -1.93 8.90
CA THR A 394 -3.69 -1.91 10.23
C THR A 394 -3.31 -3.17 11.00
N ALA A 395 -3.41 -4.35 10.37
CA ALA A 395 -2.99 -5.60 10.98
C ALA A 395 -1.52 -5.57 11.44
N MET A 396 -0.63 -4.96 10.66
CA MET A 396 0.78 -4.76 11.05
C MET A 396 0.92 -3.83 12.27
N ALA A 397 0.14 -2.74 12.34
CA ALA A 397 0.16 -1.81 13.48
C ALA A 397 -0.36 -2.49 14.76
N GLU A 398 -1.47 -3.20 14.68
CA GLU A 398 -2.07 -3.95 15.80
C GLU A 398 -1.12 -5.05 16.31
N LEU A 399 -0.43 -5.74 15.37
CA LEU A 399 0.60 -6.71 15.72
C LEU A 399 1.74 -6.08 16.51
N GLY A 400 2.21 -4.90 16.08
CA GLY A 400 3.28 -4.16 16.76
C GLY A 400 2.91 -3.72 18.17
N TYR A 401 1.67 -3.31 18.40
CA TYR A 401 1.14 -2.96 19.71
C TYR A 401 0.89 -4.20 20.59
N GLY A 402 0.47 -5.29 19.99
CA GLY A 402 0.14 -6.54 20.67
C GLY A 402 -1.36 -6.80 20.81
N HIS A 403 -2.18 -6.31 19.88
CA HIS A 403 -3.61 -6.62 19.78
C HIS A 403 -3.84 -7.77 18.79
N GLY A 404 -3.42 -8.95 19.15
CA GLY A 404 -3.39 -10.10 18.24
C GLY A 404 -4.75 -10.54 17.68
N THR A 405 -5.85 -10.33 18.41
CA THR A 405 -7.22 -10.64 17.97
C THR A 405 -7.66 -9.73 16.81
N GLU A 406 -7.33 -8.45 16.90
CA GLU A 406 -7.63 -7.45 15.87
C GLU A 406 -6.82 -7.68 14.60
N VAL A 407 -5.61 -8.23 14.72
CA VAL A 407 -4.75 -8.61 13.57
C VAL A 407 -5.45 -9.62 12.68
N ASP A 408 -5.91 -10.72 13.26
CA ASP A 408 -6.54 -11.81 12.52
C ASP A 408 -7.84 -11.31 11.85
N SER A 409 -8.65 -10.51 12.58
CA SER A 409 -9.88 -9.90 12.04
C SER A 409 -9.60 -8.95 10.87
N SER A 410 -8.57 -8.12 10.95
CA SER A 410 -8.20 -7.19 9.87
C SER A 410 -7.73 -7.91 8.62
N LEU A 411 -6.95 -8.99 8.76
CA LEU A 411 -6.50 -9.81 7.62
C LEU A 411 -7.64 -10.58 6.97
N GLU A 412 -8.54 -11.15 7.77
CA GLU A 412 -9.70 -11.86 7.24
C GLU A 412 -10.63 -10.93 6.47
N LEU A 413 -10.90 -9.74 7.02
CA LEU A 413 -11.68 -8.71 6.34
C LEU A 413 -11.00 -8.24 5.04
N ALA A 414 -9.67 -8.13 5.02
CA ALA A 414 -8.92 -7.82 3.81
C ALA A 414 -9.12 -8.90 2.74
N ARG A 415 -9.00 -10.18 3.11
CA ARG A 415 -9.19 -11.31 2.19
C ARG A 415 -10.63 -11.46 1.71
N GLU A 416 -11.61 -11.23 2.57
CA GLU A 416 -13.03 -11.22 2.19
C GLU A 416 -13.33 -10.13 1.16
N ASN A 417 -12.84 -8.90 1.41
CA ASN A 417 -13.00 -7.80 0.45
C ASN A 417 -12.24 -8.06 -0.85
N ALA A 418 -11.04 -8.64 -0.82
CA ALA A 418 -10.31 -9.02 -2.03
C ALA A 418 -11.14 -9.99 -2.90
N ARG A 419 -11.71 -11.03 -2.30
CA ARG A 419 -12.61 -11.96 -2.99
C ARG A 419 -13.85 -11.26 -3.57
N ARG A 420 -14.43 -10.32 -2.82
CA ARG A 420 -15.57 -9.50 -3.28
C ARG A 420 -15.20 -8.64 -4.49
N PHE A 421 -13.97 -8.15 -4.57
CA PHE A 421 -13.45 -7.40 -5.72
C PHE A 421 -12.94 -8.30 -6.86
N GLY A 422 -13.03 -9.62 -6.73
CA GLY A 422 -12.56 -10.58 -7.74
C GLY A 422 -11.03 -10.69 -7.79
N LEU A 423 -10.32 -10.33 -6.72
CA LEU A 423 -8.87 -10.47 -6.62
C LEU A 423 -8.53 -11.85 -6.03
N GLU A 424 -7.56 -12.53 -6.63
CA GLU A 424 -7.03 -13.81 -6.14
C GLU A 424 -6.07 -13.62 -4.95
N THR A 425 -5.34 -12.49 -4.92
CA THR A 425 -4.36 -12.14 -3.90
C THR A 425 -4.60 -10.71 -3.41
N LEU A 426 -4.05 -10.37 -2.25
CA LEU A 426 -4.13 -9.00 -1.72
C LEU A 426 -3.14 -8.08 -2.44
N PRO A 427 -3.47 -6.80 -2.65
CA PRO A 427 -2.43 -5.78 -2.77
C PRO A 427 -1.56 -5.85 -1.52
N ASP A 428 -0.25 -5.71 -1.68
CA ASP A 428 0.71 -5.88 -0.57
C ASP A 428 0.66 -7.27 0.09
N GLU A 429 0.39 -8.33 -0.69
CA GLU A 429 0.38 -9.73 -0.20
C GLU A 429 1.63 -10.07 0.62
N HIS A 430 2.78 -9.50 0.26
CA HIS A 430 4.02 -9.70 1.01
C HIS A 430 3.94 -9.19 2.44
N VAL A 431 3.22 -8.09 2.69
CA VAL A 431 2.98 -7.56 4.04
C VAL A 431 2.03 -8.48 4.79
N ALA A 432 0.95 -8.93 4.15
CA ALA A 432 0.02 -9.87 4.75
C ALA A 432 0.73 -11.18 5.14
N LEU A 433 1.55 -11.74 4.25
CA LEU A 433 2.36 -12.93 4.54
C LEU A 433 3.37 -12.70 5.68
N CYS A 434 3.99 -11.52 5.78
CA CYS A 434 4.85 -11.19 6.93
C CYS A 434 4.05 -11.15 8.24
N VAL A 435 2.84 -10.58 8.25
CA VAL A 435 1.97 -10.57 9.42
C VAL A 435 1.56 -11.99 9.79
N GLU A 436 1.16 -12.81 8.84
CA GLU A 436 0.79 -14.22 9.06
C GLU A 436 1.96 -15.07 9.56
N LEU A 437 3.17 -14.81 9.05
CA LEU A 437 4.39 -15.46 9.56
C LEU A 437 4.59 -15.14 11.05
N MET A 438 4.50 -13.87 11.43
CA MET A 438 4.63 -13.46 12.83
C MET A 438 3.50 -14.05 13.69
N ARG A 439 2.26 -14.12 13.19
CA ARG A 439 1.14 -14.77 13.89
C ARG A 439 1.37 -16.27 14.07
N SER A 440 1.93 -16.94 13.06
CA SER A 440 2.30 -18.36 13.19
C SER A 440 3.39 -18.58 14.24
N LEU A 441 4.38 -17.68 14.31
CA LEU A 441 5.42 -17.70 15.34
C LEU A 441 4.86 -17.36 16.73
N ASP A 442 3.89 -16.46 16.84
CA ASP A 442 3.19 -16.17 18.07
C ASP A 442 2.40 -17.37 18.61
N ARG A 443 1.91 -18.26 17.74
CA ARG A 443 1.25 -19.53 18.06
C ARG A 443 2.23 -20.69 18.23
N ILE A 444 3.52 -20.45 17.96
CA ILE A 444 4.57 -21.48 17.88
C ILE A 444 4.16 -22.59 16.88
N ASP A 445 3.54 -22.19 15.78
CA ASP A 445 3.18 -23.08 14.68
C ASP A 445 4.29 -23.07 13.62
N LEU A 446 5.30 -23.90 13.88
CA LEU A 446 6.52 -23.88 13.08
C LEU A 446 6.32 -24.47 11.67
N ASP A 447 5.33 -25.33 11.49
CA ASP A 447 5.05 -25.94 10.19
C ASP A 447 4.29 -24.94 9.29
N ALA A 448 3.33 -24.19 9.85
CA ALA A 448 2.70 -23.08 9.16
C ALA A 448 3.72 -21.98 8.82
N ALA A 449 4.60 -21.61 9.77
CA ALA A 449 5.65 -20.62 9.55
C ALA A 449 6.61 -21.04 8.42
N GLU A 450 6.98 -22.32 8.32
CA GLU A 450 7.82 -22.85 7.25
C GLU A 450 7.17 -22.72 5.86
N GLY A 451 5.89 -23.04 5.77
CA GLY A 451 5.12 -22.89 4.53
C GLY A 451 5.04 -21.43 4.07
N ILE A 452 4.80 -20.49 5.01
CA ILE A 452 4.74 -19.06 4.70
C ILE A 452 6.12 -18.52 4.29
N LEU A 453 7.20 -18.95 4.95
CA LEU A 453 8.58 -18.59 4.57
C LEU A 453 8.90 -19.04 3.15
N ALA A 454 8.49 -20.26 2.77
CA ALA A 454 8.67 -20.74 1.40
C ALA A 454 7.90 -19.90 0.38
N ALA A 455 6.66 -19.51 0.69
CA ALA A 455 5.86 -18.62 -0.16
C ALA A 455 6.51 -17.23 -0.31
N LEU A 456 7.06 -16.65 0.77
CA LEU A 456 7.78 -15.38 0.75
C LEU A 456 9.08 -15.47 -0.07
N ASP A 457 9.81 -16.60 -0.02
CA ASP A 457 11.02 -16.80 -0.81
C ASP A 457 10.71 -16.87 -2.31
N GLU A 458 9.59 -17.48 -2.68
CA GLU A 458 9.12 -17.54 -4.07
C GLU A 458 8.64 -16.15 -4.56
N ALA A 459 7.91 -15.44 -3.72
CA ALA A 459 7.31 -14.14 -4.05
C ALA A 459 8.33 -12.99 -4.15
N LYS A 460 9.54 -13.15 -3.59
CA LYS A 460 10.62 -12.14 -3.59
C LYS A 460 10.15 -10.76 -3.08
N PRO A 461 9.84 -10.64 -1.80
CA PRO A 461 9.28 -9.42 -1.22
C PRO A 461 10.18 -8.20 -1.43
N PRO A 462 9.61 -6.98 -1.41
CA PRO A 462 10.36 -5.74 -1.52
C PRO A 462 11.43 -5.63 -0.42
N GLN A 463 12.55 -5.01 -0.75
CA GLN A 463 13.68 -4.83 0.19
C GLN A 463 13.28 -4.04 1.46
N SER A 464 12.24 -3.22 1.38
CA SER A 464 11.69 -2.49 2.53
C SER A 464 11.14 -3.38 3.65
N LEU A 465 10.70 -4.60 3.34
CA LEU A 465 10.25 -5.60 4.32
C LEU A 465 11.38 -6.47 4.88
N GLY A 466 12.59 -6.34 4.34
CA GLY A 466 13.77 -7.12 4.77
C GLY A 466 13.95 -7.18 6.27
N PRO A 467 13.90 -6.04 7.00
CA PRO A 467 14.05 -6.02 8.46
C PRO A 467 13.08 -6.92 9.22
N ILE A 468 11.81 -6.83 8.88
CA ILE A 468 10.75 -7.63 9.53
C ILE A 468 10.92 -9.10 9.18
N LEU A 469 11.20 -9.39 7.92
CA LEU A 469 11.38 -10.76 7.44
C LEU A 469 12.61 -11.42 8.04
N ASP A 470 13.74 -10.71 8.12
CA ASP A 470 14.98 -11.24 8.73
C ASP A 470 14.77 -11.55 10.21
N CYS A 471 14.08 -10.67 10.96
CA CYS A 471 13.74 -10.93 12.36
C CYS A 471 12.79 -12.12 12.52
N SER A 472 11.77 -12.24 11.66
CA SER A 472 10.84 -13.37 11.71
C SER A 472 11.54 -14.70 11.37
N ARG A 473 12.41 -14.72 10.36
CA ARG A 473 13.25 -15.88 10.02
C ARG A 473 14.20 -16.24 11.16
N ALA A 474 14.82 -15.23 11.78
CA ALA A 474 15.70 -15.47 12.91
C ALA A 474 14.94 -16.10 14.10
N LEU A 475 13.73 -15.60 14.39
CA LEU A 475 12.88 -16.18 15.43
C LEU A 475 12.51 -17.64 15.12
N TYR A 476 12.12 -17.93 13.86
CA TYR A 476 11.87 -19.28 13.39
C TYR A 476 13.10 -20.20 13.60
N TYR A 477 14.30 -19.71 13.27
CA TYR A 477 15.52 -20.50 13.48
C TYR A 477 15.84 -20.74 14.96
N VAL A 478 15.58 -19.76 15.84
CA VAL A 478 15.71 -19.97 17.30
C VAL A 478 14.77 -21.08 17.76
N TYR A 479 13.50 -21.03 17.35
CA TYR A 479 12.49 -22.04 17.70
C TYR A 479 12.80 -23.43 17.13
N ARG A 480 13.54 -23.52 16.01
CA ARG A 480 14.08 -24.79 15.46
C ARG A 480 15.45 -25.18 16.04
N GLY A 481 15.92 -24.53 17.12
CA GLY A 481 17.20 -24.85 17.77
C GLY A 481 18.46 -24.43 16.98
N ARG A 482 18.31 -23.49 16.06
CA ARG A 482 19.40 -23.00 15.19
C ARG A 482 19.77 -21.55 15.53
N ALA A 483 19.96 -21.25 16.83
CA ALA A 483 20.19 -19.90 17.33
C ALA A 483 21.42 -19.22 16.72
N SER A 484 22.50 -19.97 16.42
CA SER A 484 23.70 -19.42 15.78
C SER A 484 23.44 -18.92 14.35
N ILE A 485 22.57 -19.62 13.59
CA ILE A 485 22.15 -19.17 12.25
C ILE A 485 21.28 -17.91 12.38
N ALA A 486 20.38 -17.90 13.35
CA ALA A 486 19.54 -16.74 13.65
C ALA A 486 20.36 -15.49 14.00
N ALA A 487 21.37 -15.64 14.87
CA ALA A 487 22.26 -14.54 15.27
C ALA A 487 23.05 -13.99 14.08
N LYS A 488 23.57 -14.85 13.21
CA LYS A 488 24.26 -14.42 11.98
C LYS A 488 23.31 -13.63 11.08
N LEU A 489 22.08 -14.09 10.88
CA LEU A 489 21.10 -13.44 10.04
C LEU A 489 20.81 -12.02 10.55
N VAL A 490 20.53 -11.84 11.85
CA VAL A 490 20.23 -10.52 12.41
C VAL A 490 21.46 -9.60 12.44
N THR A 491 22.67 -10.11 12.65
CA THR A 491 23.88 -9.28 12.66
C THR A 491 24.31 -8.82 11.26
N GLU A 492 24.00 -9.61 10.22
CA GLU A 492 24.26 -9.26 8.83
C GLU A 492 23.11 -8.45 8.21
N SER A 493 21.93 -8.39 8.86
CA SER A 493 20.77 -7.64 8.37
C SER A 493 21.06 -6.14 8.32
N PRO A 494 20.80 -5.47 7.18
CA PRO A 494 20.92 -4.02 7.06
C PRO A 494 20.10 -3.26 8.12
N ALA A 495 18.97 -3.82 8.54
CA ALA A 495 18.12 -3.23 9.56
C ALA A 495 18.79 -3.10 10.92
N VAL A 496 19.52 -4.13 11.33
CA VAL A 496 20.24 -4.12 12.61
C VAL A 496 21.46 -3.21 12.56
N GLN A 497 22.09 -3.10 11.39
CA GLN A 497 23.22 -2.17 11.17
C GLN A 497 22.79 -0.71 11.25
N ILE A 498 21.55 -0.39 10.93
CA ILE A 498 20.98 0.96 10.94
C ILE A 498 20.44 1.35 12.32
N LEU A 499 20.00 0.41 13.15
CA LEU A 499 19.50 0.68 14.51
C LEU A 499 20.37 1.67 15.31
N PRO A 500 21.71 1.66 15.19
CA PRO A 500 22.57 2.59 15.91
C PRO A 500 22.64 4.01 15.35
N THR A 501 22.23 4.22 14.08
CA THR A 501 22.37 5.52 13.40
C THR A 501 21.09 6.35 13.47
N LEU A 502 19.99 5.77 13.94
CA LEU A 502 18.72 6.46 14.09
C LEU A 502 18.78 7.35 15.33
N ASP A 503 18.71 8.66 15.10
CA ASP A 503 18.75 9.67 16.17
C ASP A 503 17.59 9.51 17.16
N ASN A 504 17.89 9.72 18.32
CA ASN A 504 17.45 9.67 19.71
C ASN A 504 15.97 9.82 20.10
N ALA A 505 15.01 10.09 19.24
CA ALA A 505 13.69 10.48 19.74
C ALA A 505 12.58 9.44 19.57
N SER A 506 12.67 8.52 18.67
CA SER A 506 11.56 7.63 18.37
C SER A 506 11.74 6.26 18.96
N ALA A 507 10.71 5.76 19.58
CA ALA A 507 10.61 4.43 20.21
C ALA A 507 10.57 3.27 19.17
N ARG A 508 11.29 3.40 18.26
CA ARG A 508 11.87 2.74 17.13
C ARG A 508 11.79 1.26 17.21
N PHE A 509 11.03 0.68 16.34
CA PHE A 509 11.07 -0.76 16.10
C PHE A 509 11.14 -1.60 17.39
N SER A 510 10.40 -1.20 18.44
CA SER A 510 10.50 -1.88 19.74
C SER A 510 10.34 -3.40 19.59
N GLY A 511 9.49 -3.85 18.65
CA GLY A 511 9.33 -5.26 18.34
C GLY A 511 10.55 -5.88 17.64
N ILE A 512 11.20 -5.17 16.73
CA ILE A 512 12.41 -5.65 16.03
C ILE A 512 13.58 -5.74 17.02
N VAL A 513 13.78 -4.68 17.81
CA VAL A 513 14.84 -4.63 18.82
C VAL A 513 14.65 -5.73 19.86
N ASP A 514 13.41 -5.98 20.26
CA ASP A 514 13.07 -7.05 21.19
C ASP A 514 13.42 -8.43 20.62
N VAL A 515 13.05 -8.72 19.38
CA VAL A 515 13.39 -9.99 18.73
C VAL A 515 14.90 -10.12 18.53
N VAL A 516 15.59 -9.07 18.09
CA VAL A 516 17.05 -9.08 17.91
C VAL A 516 17.74 -9.36 19.24
N GLY A 517 17.34 -8.66 20.32
CA GLY A 517 17.88 -8.89 21.66
C GLY A 517 17.65 -10.32 22.15
N PHE A 518 16.48 -10.89 21.89
CA PHE A 518 16.18 -12.27 22.21
C PHE A 518 17.05 -13.26 21.39
N VAL A 519 17.14 -13.07 20.08
CA VAL A 519 17.96 -13.95 19.20
C VAL A 519 19.43 -13.96 19.62
N LEU A 520 19.99 -12.77 19.89
CA LEU A 520 21.39 -12.66 20.32
C LEU A 520 21.62 -13.30 21.69
N ALA A 521 20.67 -13.11 22.63
CA ALA A 521 20.73 -13.76 23.94
C ALA A 521 20.65 -15.29 23.81
N ALA A 522 19.69 -15.80 23.04
CA ALA A 522 19.52 -17.23 22.79
C ALA A 522 20.76 -17.90 22.14
N ALA A 523 21.46 -17.14 21.29
CA ALA A 523 22.68 -17.62 20.64
C ALA A 523 23.94 -17.44 21.53
N GLY A 524 23.85 -16.78 22.66
CA GLY A 524 25.01 -16.46 23.50
C GLY A 524 25.94 -15.40 22.92
N GLU A 525 25.47 -14.59 21.99
CA GLU A 525 26.22 -13.50 21.32
C GLU A 525 26.33 -12.27 22.21
N THR A 526 27.02 -12.43 23.36
CA THR A 526 27.12 -11.43 24.44
C THR A 526 27.68 -10.10 23.99
N LYS A 527 28.71 -10.14 23.10
CA LYS A 527 29.32 -8.91 22.59
C LYS A 527 28.37 -8.12 21.69
N ALA A 528 27.69 -8.78 20.77
CA ALA A 528 26.74 -8.14 19.88
C ALA A 528 25.54 -7.54 20.69
N LEU A 529 25.08 -8.27 21.70
CA LEU A 529 24.02 -7.80 22.60
C LEU A 529 24.49 -6.58 23.41
N GLN A 530 25.73 -6.59 23.92
CA GLN A 530 26.34 -5.43 24.59
C GLN A 530 26.45 -4.24 23.65
N ASP A 531 27.01 -4.44 22.45
CA ASP A 531 27.18 -3.38 21.46
C ASP A 531 25.84 -2.71 21.12
N ILE A 532 24.76 -3.49 20.96
CA ILE A 532 23.41 -2.95 20.73
C ILE A 532 22.91 -2.20 21.95
N SER A 533 23.00 -2.79 23.15
CA SER A 533 22.55 -2.14 24.38
C SER A 533 23.28 -0.82 24.67
N ASP A 534 24.60 -0.75 24.42
CA ASP A 534 25.41 0.45 24.61
C ASP A 534 25.08 1.56 23.60
N ARG A 535 24.74 1.17 22.36
CA ARG A 535 24.32 2.12 21.32
C ARG A 535 22.92 2.68 21.56
N MET A 536 22.04 1.91 22.19
CA MET A 536 20.69 2.32 22.57
C MET A 536 20.66 3.17 23.85
N ASN A 537 21.64 4.02 24.07
CA ASN A 537 21.86 4.80 25.30
C ASN A 537 20.76 5.85 25.60
N THR A 538 19.52 5.56 25.22
CA THR A 538 18.37 6.43 25.39
C THR A 538 17.26 5.71 26.14
N SER A 539 16.43 6.47 26.82
CA SER A 539 15.35 6.01 27.71
C SER A 539 14.11 5.47 26.98
N GLY A 540 14.28 4.82 25.83
CA GLY A 540 13.16 4.30 25.04
C GLY A 540 12.57 3.00 25.61
N PRO A 541 11.32 2.69 25.26
CA PRO A 541 10.60 1.53 25.81
C PRO A 541 11.25 0.16 25.50
N GLY A 542 11.74 -0.05 24.26
CA GLY A 542 12.42 -1.29 23.89
C GLY A 542 13.78 -1.49 24.57
N ASP A 543 14.40 -0.41 25.03
CA ASP A 543 15.71 -0.42 25.66
C ASP A 543 15.70 -1.19 26.99
N SER A 544 14.63 -1.07 27.75
CA SER A 544 14.51 -1.73 29.06
C SER A 544 14.52 -3.26 28.94
N ILE A 545 13.86 -3.82 27.93
CA ILE A 545 13.84 -5.28 27.70
C ILE A 545 15.20 -5.79 27.21
N VAL A 546 15.88 -5.06 26.31
CA VAL A 546 17.24 -5.43 25.86
C VAL A 546 18.22 -5.36 27.01
N LYS A 547 18.14 -4.31 27.84
CA LYS A 547 18.94 -4.19 29.08
C LYS A 547 18.65 -5.30 30.08
N ALA A 548 17.36 -5.69 30.23
CA ALA A 548 16.98 -6.82 31.07
C ALA A 548 17.58 -8.15 30.58
N ARG A 549 17.53 -8.41 29.25
CA ARG A 549 18.17 -9.60 28.66
C ARG A 549 19.68 -9.56 28.77
N GLN A 550 20.28 -8.42 28.56
CA GLN A 550 21.72 -8.25 28.79
C GLN A 550 22.07 -8.58 30.26
N ALA A 551 21.31 -8.00 31.21
CA ALA A 551 21.51 -8.27 32.62
C ALA A 551 21.33 -9.76 32.95
N LEU A 552 20.36 -10.44 32.33
CA LEU A 552 20.17 -11.88 32.44
C LEU A 552 21.40 -12.68 32.01
N VAL A 553 21.90 -12.38 30.78
CA VAL A 553 23.08 -13.03 30.19
C VAL A 553 24.32 -12.85 31.07
N PHE A 554 24.48 -11.67 31.69
CA PHE A 554 25.62 -11.37 32.54
C PHE A 554 25.40 -11.69 34.01
N GLY A 555 24.26 -12.31 34.40
CA GLY A 555 23.93 -12.65 35.81
C GLY A 555 23.78 -11.43 36.71
N GLN A 556 23.37 -10.28 36.18
CA GLN A 556 23.23 -9.01 36.92
C GLN A 556 21.77 -8.83 37.41
N HIS A 557 21.37 -9.58 38.42
CA HIS A 557 19.99 -9.68 38.89
C HIS A 557 19.38 -8.31 39.26
N ASP A 558 20.10 -7.47 40.00
CA ASP A 558 19.59 -6.13 40.39
C ASP A 558 19.26 -5.26 39.18
N ARG A 559 20.10 -5.31 38.13
CA ARG A 559 19.86 -4.58 36.87
C ARG A 559 18.69 -5.16 36.12
N LEU A 560 18.53 -6.48 36.11
CA LEU A 560 17.38 -7.13 35.49
C LEU A 560 16.08 -6.66 36.17
N TRP A 561 16.03 -6.69 37.51
CA TRP A 561 14.87 -6.22 38.26
C TRP A 561 14.55 -4.75 37.96
N ALA A 562 15.54 -3.87 37.97
CA ALA A 562 15.35 -2.45 37.66
C ALA A 562 14.86 -2.24 36.21
N ALA A 563 15.43 -2.94 35.24
CA ALA A 563 15.05 -2.81 33.83
C ALA A 563 13.64 -3.37 33.54
N THR A 564 13.28 -4.51 34.16
CA THR A 564 11.92 -5.07 34.03
C THR A 564 10.89 -4.22 34.77
N GLU A 565 11.22 -3.60 35.92
CA GLU A 565 10.33 -2.65 36.60
C GLU A 565 10.06 -1.42 35.73
N GLN A 566 11.08 -0.88 35.10
CA GLN A 566 10.93 0.20 34.15
C GLN A 566 10.02 -0.18 32.95
N ALA A 567 10.14 -1.42 32.44
CA ALA A 567 9.28 -1.91 31.37
C ALA A 567 7.81 -2.03 31.82
N LEU A 568 7.56 -2.51 33.04
CA LEU A 568 6.20 -2.73 33.58
C LEU A 568 5.50 -1.44 33.96
N SER A 569 6.24 -0.45 34.48
CA SER A 569 5.70 0.84 34.93
C SER A 569 5.47 1.83 33.80
N SER A 570 6.04 1.60 32.61
CA SER A 570 5.90 2.47 31.47
C SER A 570 4.58 2.23 30.72
N ASP A 571 4.16 3.21 29.91
CA ASP A 571 3.02 3.09 28.99
C ASP A 571 3.40 2.28 27.74
N GLN A 572 4.06 1.14 27.95
CA GLN A 572 4.44 0.22 26.88
C GLN A 572 3.30 -0.76 26.59
N GLY A 573 3.20 -1.16 25.33
CA GLY A 573 2.22 -2.15 24.91
C GLY A 573 2.32 -3.47 25.70
N PRO A 574 1.23 -4.23 25.75
CA PRO A 574 1.14 -5.46 26.55
C PRO A 574 2.18 -6.53 26.15
N ARG A 575 2.66 -6.49 24.90
CA ARG A 575 3.69 -7.42 24.39
C ARG A 575 5.02 -7.27 25.14
N LEU A 576 5.50 -6.05 25.37
CA LEU A 576 6.74 -5.85 26.13
C LEU A 576 6.58 -6.15 27.62
N LYS A 577 5.39 -5.90 28.18
CA LYS A 577 5.08 -6.27 29.56
C LYS A 577 5.11 -7.78 29.77
N SER A 578 4.56 -8.56 28.83
CA SER A 578 4.65 -10.03 28.86
C SER A 578 6.10 -10.52 28.84
N CYS A 579 6.97 -9.92 28.01
CA CYS A 579 8.39 -10.27 27.98
C CYS A 579 9.11 -9.95 29.29
N ALA A 580 8.80 -8.81 29.94
CA ALA A 580 9.35 -8.46 31.24
C ALA A 580 8.95 -9.47 32.34
N MET A 581 7.68 -9.92 32.34
CA MET A 581 7.19 -10.94 33.25
C MET A 581 7.86 -12.30 33.00
N ALA A 582 8.07 -12.68 31.74
CA ALA A 582 8.77 -13.93 31.40
C ALA A 582 10.20 -13.93 31.94
N LEU A 583 10.96 -12.84 31.78
CA LEU A 583 12.31 -12.71 32.32
C LEU A 583 12.33 -12.76 33.85
N ARG A 584 11.32 -12.20 34.54
CA ARG A 584 11.18 -12.31 36.00
C ARG A 584 10.84 -13.73 36.46
N ALA A 585 9.91 -14.39 35.77
CA ALA A 585 9.51 -15.76 36.10
C ALA A 585 10.68 -16.74 35.95
N ASP A 586 11.49 -16.53 34.87
CA ASP A 586 12.68 -17.35 34.63
C ASP A 586 13.70 -17.25 35.76
N ILE A 587 14.03 -16.02 36.19
CA ILE A 587 15.01 -15.81 37.24
C ILE A 587 14.49 -16.29 38.62
N LEU A 588 13.22 -16.05 38.95
CA LEU A 588 12.60 -16.54 40.17
C LEU A 588 12.64 -18.06 40.26
N HIS A 589 12.42 -18.74 39.12
CA HIS A 589 12.55 -20.20 39.07
C HIS A 589 13.99 -20.65 39.42
N HIS A 590 14.99 -19.98 38.83
CA HIS A 590 16.40 -20.32 39.08
C HIS A 590 16.88 -19.94 40.48
N GLU A 591 16.26 -18.94 41.12
CA GLU A 591 16.49 -18.62 42.55
C GLU A 591 15.80 -19.57 43.51
N GLY A 592 15.01 -20.55 43.00
CA GLY A 592 14.26 -21.49 43.84
C GLY A 592 13.00 -20.88 44.46
N ARG A 593 12.53 -19.73 44.03
CA ARG A 593 11.33 -19.01 44.51
C ARG A 593 10.11 -19.47 43.68
N ALA A 594 9.78 -20.77 43.82
CA ALA A 594 8.82 -21.43 42.93
C ALA A 594 7.41 -20.80 42.94
N ASP A 595 6.90 -20.42 44.13
CA ASP A 595 5.56 -19.82 44.25
C ASP A 595 5.48 -18.46 43.54
N GLU A 596 6.49 -17.60 43.73
CA GLU A 596 6.56 -16.29 43.09
C GLU A 596 6.80 -16.41 41.58
N ALA A 597 7.59 -17.40 41.14
CA ALA A 597 7.77 -17.70 39.73
C ALA A 597 6.44 -18.11 39.09
N LEU A 598 5.67 -18.96 39.76
CA LEU A 598 4.37 -19.42 39.26
C LEU A 598 3.33 -18.29 39.20
N GLU A 599 3.27 -17.43 40.23
CA GLU A 599 2.41 -16.24 40.24
C GLU A 599 2.77 -15.29 39.08
N THR A 600 4.06 -14.99 38.93
CA THR A 600 4.56 -14.13 37.84
C THR A 600 4.26 -14.73 36.47
N PHE A 601 4.38 -16.04 36.33
CA PHE A 601 4.03 -16.76 35.12
C PHE A 601 2.53 -16.69 34.82
N GLY A 602 1.67 -16.77 35.83
CA GLY A 602 0.23 -16.57 35.70
C GLY A 602 -0.10 -15.19 35.13
N HIS A 603 0.48 -14.12 35.68
CA HIS A 603 0.33 -12.77 35.15
C HIS A 603 0.87 -12.61 33.73
N MET A 604 1.97 -13.29 33.39
CA MET A 604 2.47 -13.34 32.04
C MET A 604 1.45 -13.94 31.08
N LEU A 605 0.77 -15.04 31.43
CA LEU A 605 -0.28 -15.67 30.66
C LEU A 605 -1.47 -14.72 30.42
N ASP A 606 -1.83 -13.87 31.39
CA ASP A 606 -2.87 -12.85 31.20
C ASP A 606 -2.48 -11.87 30.09
N TYR A 607 -1.23 -11.42 30.05
CA TYR A 607 -0.73 -10.61 28.96
C TYR A 607 -0.65 -11.38 27.64
N CYS A 608 -0.29 -12.68 27.67
CA CYS A 608 -0.32 -13.53 26.48
C CYS A 608 -1.74 -13.65 25.89
N ALA A 609 -2.77 -13.68 26.74
CA ALA A 609 -4.16 -13.66 26.28
C ALA A 609 -4.57 -12.34 25.62
N ILE A 610 -4.10 -11.20 26.16
CA ILE A 610 -4.34 -9.87 25.56
C ILE A 610 -3.65 -9.76 24.19
N THR A 611 -2.41 -10.26 24.11
CA THR A 611 -1.59 -10.12 22.89
C THR A 611 -1.84 -11.23 21.86
N ALA A 612 -2.57 -12.26 22.23
CA ALA A 612 -2.68 -13.51 21.48
C ALA A 612 -1.30 -13.99 20.98
N SER A 613 -0.31 -14.04 21.90
CA SER A 613 1.08 -14.38 21.55
C SER A 613 1.74 -15.18 22.66
N MET A 614 2.37 -16.30 22.30
CA MET A 614 3.19 -17.11 23.18
C MET A 614 4.68 -16.73 23.15
N PHE A 615 5.04 -15.66 22.47
CA PHE A 615 6.42 -15.19 22.32
C PHE A 615 7.13 -15.02 23.66
N ALA A 616 6.44 -14.45 24.68
CA ALA A 616 7.00 -14.28 26.01
C ALA A 616 7.32 -15.62 26.69
N ALA A 617 6.40 -16.57 26.64
CA ALA A 617 6.59 -17.91 27.23
C ALA A 617 7.71 -18.70 26.50
N ALA A 618 7.89 -18.48 25.21
CA ALA A 618 8.96 -19.10 24.44
C ALA A 618 10.37 -18.60 24.81
N GLN A 619 10.49 -17.49 25.53
CA GLN A 619 11.77 -16.93 25.98
C GLN A 619 12.29 -17.53 27.29
N LEU A 620 11.46 -18.26 28.02
CA LEU A 620 11.87 -18.94 29.24
C LEU A 620 12.93 -20.00 28.94
N SER A 621 13.87 -20.19 29.89
CA SER A 621 14.74 -21.34 29.86
C SER A 621 13.93 -22.63 29.85
N LYS A 622 14.48 -23.68 29.24
CA LYS A 622 13.76 -24.95 29.13
C LYS A 622 13.37 -25.50 30.52
N SER A 623 14.22 -25.35 31.52
CA SER A 623 13.92 -25.83 32.87
C SER A 623 12.77 -25.05 33.53
N ALA A 624 12.77 -23.72 33.41
CA ALA A 624 11.69 -22.89 33.95
C ALA A 624 10.38 -23.14 33.18
N ARG A 625 10.45 -23.20 31.84
CA ARG A 625 9.31 -23.45 30.98
C ARG A 625 8.63 -24.79 31.30
N ASP A 626 9.40 -25.88 31.35
CA ASP A 626 8.88 -27.21 31.64
C ASP A 626 8.26 -27.29 33.06
N ALA A 627 8.91 -26.67 34.07
CA ALA A 627 8.40 -26.65 35.44
C ALA A 627 7.14 -25.78 35.61
N LEU A 628 7.15 -24.57 35.01
CA LEU A 628 6.04 -23.62 35.17
C LEU A 628 4.80 -24.07 34.38
N ILE A 629 4.97 -24.67 33.19
CA ILE A 629 3.86 -25.26 32.43
C ILE A 629 3.25 -26.42 33.21
N ALA A 630 4.07 -27.31 33.77
CA ALA A 630 3.56 -28.45 34.58
C ALA A 630 2.81 -27.97 35.83
N ALA A 631 3.34 -26.95 36.52
CA ALA A 631 2.72 -26.39 37.72
C ALA A 631 1.44 -25.58 37.45
N SER A 632 1.30 -25.01 36.25
CA SER A 632 0.15 -24.18 35.85
C SER A 632 -0.84 -24.88 34.92
N ALA A 633 -0.71 -26.21 34.74
CA ALA A 633 -1.50 -26.94 33.71
C ALA A 633 -3.02 -26.71 33.85
N ASP A 634 -3.54 -26.53 35.04
CA ASP A 634 -4.96 -26.31 35.34
C ASP A 634 -5.35 -24.82 35.41
N PHE A 635 -4.47 -23.89 35.11
CA PHE A 635 -4.79 -22.45 35.12
C PHE A 635 -5.80 -22.09 34.02
N SER A 636 -6.87 -21.40 34.43
CA SER A 636 -7.88 -20.87 33.47
C SER A 636 -7.28 -19.87 32.47
N ALA A 637 -6.11 -19.29 32.78
CA ALA A 637 -5.37 -18.40 31.89
C ALA A 637 -4.97 -19.08 30.57
N TRP A 638 -4.67 -20.39 30.59
CA TRP A 638 -4.37 -21.13 29.35
C TRP A 638 -5.55 -21.17 28.38
N GLU A 639 -6.77 -21.35 28.89
CA GLU A 639 -7.98 -21.31 28.09
C GLU A 639 -8.27 -19.88 27.54
N ALA A 640 -7.92 -18.85 28.33
CA ALA A 640 -8.02 -17.47 27.89
C ALA A 640 -7.06 -17.20 26.73
N VAL A 641 -5.80 -17.66 26.85
CA VAL A 641 -4.80 -17.55 25.76
C VAL A 641 -5.25 -18.34 24.53
N ALA A 642 -5.72 -19.57 24.67
CA ALA A 642 -6.17 -20.36 23.53
C ALA A 642 -7.30 -19.68 22.77
N ARG A 643 -8.30 -19.16 23.49
CA ARG A 643 -9.43 -18.42 22.91
C ARG A 643 -9.02 -17.13 22.18
N SER A 644 -7.95 -16.47 22.64
CA SER A 644 -7.48 -15.22 22.02
C SER A 644 -6.93 -15.42 20.60
N PHE A 645 -6.64 -16.65 20.21
CA PHE A 645 -6.21 -16.94 18.82
C PHE A 645 -7.37 -17.15 17.85
N ASP A 646 -8.61 -17.14 18.32
CA ASP A 646 -9.82 -17.31 17.49
C ASP A 646 -9.74 -18.47 16.50
N SER A 647 -9.18 -19.61 16.93
CA SER A 647 -8.97 -20.78 16.09
C SER A 647 -9.36 -22.05 16.86
N ALA A 648 -10.24 -22.85 16.28
CA ALA A 648 -10.66 -24.13 16.87
C ALA A 648 -9.51 -25.16 17.02
N GLU A 649 -8.45 -24.99 16.24
CA GLU A 649 -7.27 -25.86 16.27
C GLU A 649 -6.30 -25.50 17.40
N VAL A 650 -6.38 -24.27 17.95
CA VAL A 650 -5.50 -23.78 19.01
C VAL A 650 -6.16 -23.98 20.36
N THR A 651 -5.81 -25.07 21.05
CA THR A 651 -6.27 -25.37 22.40
C THR A 651 -5.16 -25.13 23.43
N ALA A 652 -5.50 -25.00 24.70
CA ALA A 652 -4.52 -24.91 25.81
C ALA A 652 -3.50 -26.05 25.74
N ALA A 653 -3.95 -27.27 25.53
CA ALA A 653 -3.07 -28.45 25.41
C ALA A 653 -2.12 -28.38 24.21
N VAL A 654 -2.57 -27.84 23.07
CA VAL A 654 -1.74 -27.65 21.89
C VAL A 654 -0.66 -26.61 22.15
N LEU A 655 -0.99 -25.47 22.78
CA LEU A 655 -0.03 -24.44 23.12
C LEU A 655 1.03 -24.92 24.11
N GLN A 656 0.60 -25.59 25.17
CA GLN A 656 1.50 -26.20 26.16
C GLN A 656 2.44 -27.20 25.49
N LYS A 657 1.92 -28.10 24.65
CA LYS A 657 2.73 -29.08 23.91
C LYS A 657 3.77 -28.40 23.02
N ARG A 658 3.34 -27.41 22.21
CA ARG A 658 4.25 -26.68 21.32
C ARG A 658 5.38 -25.99 22.09
N LEU A 659 5.08 -25.37 23.24
CA LEU A 659 6.08 -24.78 24.12
C LEU A 659 7.07 -25.81 24.68
N LEU A 660 6.57 -26.96 25.17
CA LEU A 660 7.42 -28.02 25.71
C LEU A 660 8.37 -28.65 24.65
N GLU A 661 7.96 -28.63 23.38
CA GLU A 661 8.76 -29.11 22.26
C GLU A 661 9.86 -28.12 21.82
N LEU A 662 9.81 -26.86 22.26
CA LEU A 662 10.85 -25.88 21.93
C LEU A 662 12.21 -26.30 22.53
N PRO A 663 13.31 -26.07 21.83
CA PRO A 663 14.67 -26.25 22.35
C PRO A 663 14.96 -25.25 23.48
N GLU A 664 16.19 -25.28 23.98
CA GLU A 664 16.67 -24.22 24.87
C GLU A 664 16.71 -22.89 24.13
N THR A 665 16.07 -21.88 24.69
CA THR A 665 15.91 -20.54 24.11
C THR A 665 16.44 -19.43 25.02
N SER A 666 16.82 -19.75 26.25
CA SER A 666 17.41 -18.81 27.21
C SER A 666 18.90 -19.06 27.42
N PRO A 667 19.68 -17.99 27.61
CA PRO A 667 21.10 -18.13 27.97
C PRO A 667 21.31 -18.58 29.43
N VAL A 668 20.26 -18.69 30.25
CA VAL A 668 20.33 -19.16 31.60
C VAL A 668 20.53 -20.67 31.54
N THR A 669 21.78 -21.11 31.48
CA THR A 669 22.12 -22.50 31.60
C THR A 669 21.93 -22.92 33.08
N PRO A 670 21.17 -24.00 33.34
CA PRO A 670 21.21 -24.60 34.67
C PRO A 670 22.65 -25.04 34.96
N ASP A 671 23.10 -24.78 36.21
CA ASP A 671 24.35 -25.27 36.79
C ASP A 671 25.10 -26.32 35.98
N PHE A 672 25.89 -25.93 34.99
CA PHE A 672 27.07 -26.70 34.69
C PHE A 672 28.08 -26.38 35.81
N GLN A 673 28.04 -27.14 36.91
CA GLN A 673 29.20 -27.29 37.76
C GLN A 673 30.30 -27.89 36.87
N THR A 674 30.98 -27.03 36.13
CA THR A 674 32.20 -27.40 35.48
C THR A 674 33.21 -27.65 36.61
N ASP A 675 33.58 -28.90 36.86
CA ASP A 675 34.61 -29.25 37.83
C ASP A 675 35.93 -28.59 37.45
N LEU A 676 36.05 -27.31 37.80
CA LEU A 676 37.30 -26.59 37.56
C LEU A 676 38.32 -27.05 38.57
N THR A 677 39.50 -27.43 38.09
CA THR A 677 40.66 -27.65 38.93
C THR A 677 41.04 -26.36 39.67
N ALA A 678 41.66 -26.46 40.85
CA ALA A 678 42.13 -25.30 41.59
C ALA A 678 43.00 -24.34 40.77
N ALA A 679 43.80 -24.89 39.80
CA ALA A 679 44.58 -24.07 38.85
C ALA A 679 43.72 -23.34 37.84
N GLU A 680 42.65 -23.95 37.33
CA GLU A 680 41.70 -23.34 36.42
C GLU A 680 40.84 -22.26 37.11
N GLN A 681 40.44 -22.50 38.35
CA GLN A 681 39.78 -21.50 39.21
C GLN A 681 40.68 -20.30 39.45
N SER A 682 41.93 -20.53 39.87
CA SER A 682 42.89 -19.44 40.09
C SER A 682 43.14 -18.64 38.81
N LEU A 683 43.12 -19.28 37.65
CA LEU A 683 43.26 -18.63 36.38
C LEU A 683 42.02 -17.81 36.02
N LEU A 684 40.83 -18.34 36.31
CA LEU A 684 39.56 -17.64 36.11
C LEU A 684 39.47 -16.36 36.96
N PHE A 685 39.90 -16.41 38.22
CA PHE A 685 40.01 -15.23 39.10
C PHE A 685 41.02 -14.20 38.59
N ALA A 686 42.18 -14.67 38.08
CA ALA A 686 43.21 -13.76 37.57
C ALA A 686 42.74 -12.95 36.34
N ILE A 687 41.89 -13.51 35.52
CA ILE A 687 41.38 -12.82 34.35
C ILE A 687 40.25 -11.82 34.67
N ASP A 688 39.63 -11.89 35.84
CA ASP A 688 38.68 -10.89 36.32
C ASP A 688 39.34 -9.56 36.70
N SER A 689 40.64 -9.56 36.89
CA SER A 689 41.41 -8.36 37.17
C SER A 689 41.66 -7.49 35.93
N SER A 690 41.92 -6.21 36.13
CA SER A 690 42.31 -5.27 35.04
C SER A 690 43.70 -5.57 34.43
N LYS A 691 44.36 -6.68 34.83
CA LYS A 691 45.72 -7.02 34.41
C LYS A 691 45.79 -7.53 32.99
N SER A 692 46.85 -7.19 32.30
CA SER A 692 47.14 -7.72 30.96
C SER A 692 47.54 -9.21 31.01
N ILE A 693 47.34 -9.93 29.90
CA ILE A 693 47.75 -11.36 29.78
C ILE A 693 49.25 -11.55 30.14
N ALA A 694 50.10 -10.61 29.81
CA ALA A 694 51.53 -10.63 30.11
C ALA A 694 51.81 -10.49 31.63
N GLN A 695 50.98 -9.72 32.33
CA GLN A 695 51.09 -9.56 33.79
C GLN A 695 50.61 -10.83 34.51
N ILE A 696 49.48 -11.39 34.08
CA ILE A 696 48.94 -12.62 34.62
C ILE A 696 49.93 -13.76 34.36
N ALA A 697 50.55 -13.84 33.19
CA ALA A 697 51.56 -14.86 32.87
C ALA A 697 52.75 -14.82 33.84
N ARG A 698 53.23 -13.63 34.19
CA ARG A 698 54.31 -13.41 35.16
C ARG A 698 53.91 -13.87 36.56
N GLU A 699 52.67 -13.60 37.00
CA GLU A 699 52.13 -14.02 38.29
C GLU A 699 52.05 -15.56 38.38
N PHE A 700 51.69 -16.19 37.29
CA PHE A 700 51.62 -17.68 37.24
C PHE A 700 52.95 -18.35 36.90
N GLY A 701 54.03 -17.59 36.77
CA GLY A 701 55.36 -18.10 36.46
C GLY A 701 55.48 -18.82 35.12
N VAL A 702 54.66 -18.45 34.14
CA VAL A 702 54.63 -19.05 32.79
C VAL A 702 54.87 -18.02 31.70
N VAL A 703 55.26 -18.47 30.54
CA VAL A 703 55.36 -17.61 29.36
C VAL A 703 53.98 -17.30 28.81
N SER A 704 53.78 -16.07 28.19
CA SER A 704 52.48 -15.63 27.70
C SER A 704 51.82 -16.58 26.71
N GLY A 705 52.60 -17.30 25.91
CA GLY A 705 52.10 -18.34 24.99
C GLY A 705 51.44 -19.53 25.71
N THR A 706 52.09 -20.02 26.78
CA THR A 706 51.54 -21.08 27.63
C THR A 706 50.27 -20.64 28.33
N LEU A 707 50.23 -19.38 28.81
CA LEU A 707 49.02 -18.83 29.41
C LEU A 707 47.87 -18.74 28.40
N LYS A 708 48.13 -18.26 27.20
CA LYS A 708 47.10 -18.20 26.13
C LYS A 708 46.52 -19.60 25.84
N ASN A 709 47.37 -20.62 25.76
CA ASN A 709 46.90 -21.99 25.55
C ASN A 709 46.03 -22.50 26.72
N ARG A 710 46.43 -22.21 27.98
CA ARG A 710 45.65 -22.54 29.14
C ARG A 710 44.30 -21.79 29.19
N LEU A 711 44.28 -20.51 28.83
CA LEU A 711 43.05 -19.72 28.68
C LEU A 711 42.16 -20.30 27.60
N SER A 712 42.70 -20.65 26.43
CA SER A 712 41.90 -21.26 25.34
C SER A 712 41.30 -22.61 25.78
N ALA A 713 42.04 -23.41 26.55
CA ALA A 713 41.57 -24.67 27.11
C ALA A 713 40.46 -24.42 28.15
N LEU A 714 40.65 -23.41 29.04
CA LEU A 714 39.66 -23.00 30.06
C LEU A 714 38.40 -22.49 29.35
N TYR A 715 38.50 -21.59 28.35
CA TYR A 715 37.37 -21.05 27.62
C TYR A 715 36.55 -22.17 26.94
N ARG A 716 37.23 -23.13 26.32
CA ARG A 716 36.58 -24.29 25.72
C ARG A 716 35.87 -25.14 26.74
N LYS A 717 36.48 -25.35 27.96
CA LYS A 717 35.90 -26.10 29.05
C LYS A 717 34.66 -25.40 29.66
N LEU A 718 34.68 -24.05 29.71
CA LEU A 718 33.59 -23.21 30.15
C LEU A 718 32.52 -22.98 29.09
N GLY A 719 32.75 -23.41 27.83
CA GLY A 719 31.86 -23.14 26.71
C GLY A 719 31.83 -21.67 26.28
N VAL A 720 32.90 -20.90 26.57
CA VAL A 720 32.99 -19.45 26.28
C VAL A 720 34.09 -19.18 25.25
N SER A 721 34.00 -18.04 24.56
CA SER A 721 34.92 -17.67 23.48
C SER A 721 35.87 -16.52 23.82
N SER A 722 35.59 -15.78 24.90
CA SER A 722 36.31 -14.56 25.25
C SER A 722 36.60 -14.43 26.76
N ARG A 723 37.56 -13.56 27.10
CA ARG A 723 37.84 -13.17 28.48
C ARG A 723 36.62 -12.60 29.16
N ALA A 724 35.87 -11.74 28.51
CA ALA A 724 34.67 -11.12 29.05
C ALA A 724 33.59 -12.14 29.37
N GLU A 725 33.39 -13.13 28.52
CA GLU A 725 32.47 -14.25 28.74
C GLU A 725 32.93 -15.15 29.88
N ALA A 726 34.22 -15.43 30.00
CA ALA A 726 34.74 -16.21 31.10
C ALA A 726 34.61 -15.50 32.46
N VAL A 727 34.79 -14.18 32.50
CA VAL A 727 34.55 -13.36 33.68
C VAL A 727 33.06 -13.33 34.02
N ALA A 728 32.18 -13.13 33.04
CA ALA A 728 30.73 -13.22 33.22
C ALA A 728 30.27 -14.59 33.69
N TYR A 729 30.92 -15.67 33.24
CA TYR A 729 30.72 -17.04 33.76
C TYR A 729 31.11 -17.14 35.24
N ALA A 730 32.28 -16.59 35.60
CA ALA A 730 32.76 -16.62 37.00
C ALA A 730 31.79 -15.91 37.95
N HIS A 731 31.33 -14.73 37.56
CA HIS A 731 30.34 -13.97 38.37
C HIS A 731 28.99 -14.67 38.45
N ARG A 732 28.49 -15.26 37.39
CA ARG A 732 27.22 -16.02 37.40
C ARG A 732 27.24 -17.21 38.34
N ASN A 733 28.35 -17.92 38.42
CA ASN A 733 28.47 -19.14 39.20
C ASN A 733 29.06 -18.87 40.60
N GLN A 734 29.12 -17.63 41.06
CA GLN A 734 29.68 -17.23 42.36
C GLN A 734 31.09 -17.79 42.63
N LEU A 735 31.86 -17.97 41.56
CA LEU A 735 33.22 -18.46 41.58
C LEU A 735 34.24 -17.34 41.81
N GLY A 736 33.74 -16.13 42.20
CA GLY A 736 34.51 -14.91 42.39
C GLY A 736 34.67 -14.49 43.85
#